data_cb2bf43d3911c97ae5663bdb39cac07f
#
_entry.id   cb2bf43d3911c97ae5663bdb39cac07f
#
_cell.length_a   1.000
_cell.length_b   1.000
_cell.length_c   1.000
_cell.angle_alpha   90.00
_cell.angle_beta   90.00
_cell.angle_gamma   90.00
#
_symmetry.space_group_name_H-M   'P 1'
#
loop_
_entity.id
_entity.type
_entity.pdbx_description
1 polymer ?
#
loop_
_entity_poly.entity_id
_entity_poly.type
_entity_poly.pdbx_seq_one_letter_code
_entity_poly.pdbx_strand_id
1 'polypeptide(L)'
;MRQTFRLFTYDLIGMSTLLLPALLAEISGCDGVFAILLGSGAAILYAAWLGKISKGFGQDFFSYCKERLPAAVNAAWLLFFLVQTVAVGGYTAYVFAKLMQDALLQEKPFVLLLVVVIAVAGYGILGGLESRARSYEVLFWFLMLPLFLMMAAAVREIDTDYWTPVFSHSPKDVLQASYLVFIFWGTTFFMLFLPEHIKEADWNRKMVRAVQSALKFAAGILLALYLILLGNFGSRALSAMDYPAVTFMSTVQITGGFLKRADALMLGVWFFTLFALLNTNLYYGAQAAKRLVGKKGNKRYMIVLCFAAFLFAMAFYRDTVHAGKLLCGFLWYIGMPFLVFWPGLVLFFTQKKWKKKNGAGKTMALILLICAAGGISSGCGTVELEDRTFPMLAAVDETPWDGKIAVSYSYQPLEKVSDEMTDQGKPEAAAAEADHFYQAFQMYEKELNKVVDYNHLKVLVLGKSFLGDPVKFSETLDFLEKEDEFPRNTYICAVDDANALMALESSLPQNPGTYLEQLLENSVYVDARGLPTLGNLFDEQKNRQKNLYLPYFTVKDKQPVQDGWYAVKRGMPQGVIDAEAGMIGFLENGALKQMTIGITNGQFVRLHDFHTVYDLSVQGHVKIEVDCEGELLSESMDSEDALSQLITDFVQSEVNHCLLEEKLDLSNSYKKLAGYNRGWYDAWNSQQKSHTANAMIPYEDTITLEYDIDVTLTAS
;
A
#
# COMPACT_ATOMS: atom_id res chain seq x y z
N MET A 1 -11.18 -12.44 30.53
CA MET A 1 -11.43 -11.16 29.85
C MET A 1 -10.25 -10.69 28.98
N ARG A 2 -9.02 -10.58 29.53
CA ARG A 2 -7.84 -10.18 28.74
C ARG A 2 -7.55 -11.14 27.57
N GLN A 3 -7.61 -12.45 27.81
CA GLN A 3 -7.37 -13.47 26.80
C GLN A 3 -8.41 -13.41 25.67
N THR A 4 -9.70 -13.25 25.98
CA THR A 4 -10.76 -13.11 25.00
C THR A 4 -10.56 -11.85 24.15
N PHE A 5 -10.22 -10.71 24.76
CA PHE A 5 -9.91 -9.47 24.04
C PHE A 5 -8.76 -9.69 23.05
N ARG A 6 -7.63 -10.24 23.51
CA ARG A 6 -6.45 -10.46 22.66
C ARG A 6 -6.72 -11.46 21.53
N LEU A 7 -7.44 -12.56 21.83
CA LEU A 7 -7.83 -13.56 20.86
C LEU A 7 -8.58 -12.92 19.67
N PHE A 8 -9.62 -12.13 19.96
CA PHE A 8 -10.38 -11.46 18.90
C PHE A 8 -9.59 -10.34 18.22
N THR A 9 -8.76 -9.62 18.95
CA THR A 9 -7.92 -8.57 18.36
C THR A 9 -7.01 -9.13 17.24
N TYR A 10 -6.37 -10.28 17.47
CA TYR A 10 -5.56 -10.94 16.46
C TYR A 10 -6.39 -11.36 15.23
N ASP A 11 -7.55 -11.96 15.46
CA ASP A 11 -8.43 -12.43 14.38
C ASP A 11 -9.02 -11.28 13.56
N LEU A 12 -9.17 -10.07 14.14
CA LEU A 12 -9.75 -8.90 13.49
C LEU A 12 -8.71 -8.06 12.72
N ILE A 13 -7.50 -7.88 13.27
CA ILE A 13 -6.51 -6.95 12.71
C ILE A 13 -5.90 -7.48 11.40
N GLY A 14 -5.48 -8.74 11.33
CA GLY A 14 -4.62 -9.24 10.27
C GLY A 14 -5.14 -8.95 8.87
N MET A 15 -6.24 -9.58 8.50
CA MET A 15 -6.80 -9.46 7.15
C MET A 15 -7.40 -8.07 6.88
N SER A 16 -7.98 -7.43 7.92
CA SER A 16 -8.63 -6.14 7.76
C SER A 16 -7.63 -5.01 7.48
N THR A 17 -6.48 -4.99 8.16
CA THR A 17 -5.46 -3.96 7.93
C THR A 17 -4.66 -4.21 6.65
N LEU A 18 -4.59 -5.45 6.18
CA LEU A 18 -3.85 -5.82 4.98
C LEU A 18 -4.61 -5.50 3.69
N LEU A 19 -5.90 -5.85 3.63
CA LEU A 19 -6.69 -5.80 2.39
C LEU A 19 -7.74 -4.68 2.35
N LEU A 20 -8.36 -4.35 3.50
CA LEU A 20 -9.44 -3.37 3.49
C LEU A 20 -9.05 -1.98 3.00
N PRO A 21 -7.84 -1.44 3.27
CA PRO A 21 -7.51 -0.10 2.81
C PRO A 21 -7.64 0.08 1.29
N ALA A 22 -7.13 -0.85 0.48
CA ALA A 22 -7.27 -0.81 -0.97
C ALA A 22 -8.74 -0.93 -1.42
N LEU A 23 -9.45 -1.92 -0.89
CA LEU A 23 -10.85 -2.17 -1.23
C LEU A 23 -11.79 -1.01 -0.84
N LEU A 24 -11.52 -0.35 0.28
CA LEU A 24 -12.28 0.84 0.71
C LEU A 24 -11.97 2.04 -0.18
N ALA A 25 -10.72 2.22 -0.56
CA ALA A 25 -10.32 3.28 -1.48
C ALA A 25 -10.95 3.10 -2.87
N GLU A 26 -11.08 1.85 -3.35
CA GLU A 26 -11.73 1.53 -4.62
C GLU A 26 -13.23 1.88 -4.60
N ILE A 27 -13.94 1.58 -3.51
CA ILE A 27 -15.42 1.72 -3.42
C ILE A 27 -15.82 3.14 -3.00
N SER A 28 -15.10 3.73 -2.06
CA SER A 28 -15.54 4.96 -1.36
C SER A 28 -14.46 6.03 -1.20
N GLY A 29 -13.25 5.85 -1.74
CA GLY A 29 -12.19 6.85 -1.72
C GLY A 29 -11.97 7.46 -0.32
N CYS A 30 -11.90 8.80 -0.24
CA CYS A 30 -11.74 9.51 1.03
C CYS A 30 -12.88 9.23 2.04
N ASP A 31 -14.08 8.91 1.54
CA ASP A 31 -15.25 8.60 2.38
C ASP A 31 -15.19 7.22 3.06
N GLY A 32 -14.14 6.42 2.77
CA GLY A 32 -13.86 5.14 3.44
C GLY A 32 -13.73 5.24 4.96
N VAL A 33 -13.38 6.41 5.48
CA VAL A 33 -13.38 6.73 6.92
C VAL A 33 -14.78 6.51 7.52
N PHE A 34 -15.84 7.00 6.86
CA PHE A 34 -17.22 6.80 7.30
C PHE A 34 -17.64 5.34 7.19
N ALA A 35 -17.17 4.65 6.14
CA ALA A 35 -17.41 3.23 5.97
C ALA A 35 -16.83 2.40 7.12
N ILE A 36 -15.63 2.70 7.57
CA ILE A 36 -15.00 2.05 8.73
C ILE A 36 -15.81 2.29 9.99
N LEU A 37 -16.24 3.53 10.24
CA LEU A 37 -17.03 3.87 11.44
C LEU A 37 -18.39 3.18 11.46
N LEU A 38 -19.12 3.19 10.34
CA LEU A 38 -20.44 2.58 10.21
C LEU A 38 -20.36 1.04 10.27
N GLY A 39 -19.44 0.43 9.55
CA GLY A 39 -19.24 -1.02 9.55
C GLY A 39 -18.79 -1.55 10.92
N SER A 40 -17.93 -0.78 11.60
CA SER A 40 -17.51 -1.08 12.99
C SER A 40 -18.65 -0.96 13.98
N GLY A 41 -19.46 0.09 13.84
CA GLY A 41 -20.68 0.27 14.64
C GLY A 41 -21.63 -0.92 14.48
N ALA A 42 -21.87 -1.36 13.24
CA ALA A 42 -22.67 -2.54 12.95
C ALA A 42 -22.11 -3.81 13.60
N ALA A 43 -20.78 -4.03 13.55
CA ALA A 43 -20.14 -5.18 14.19
C ALA A 43 -20.24 -5.15 15.72
N ILE A 44 -20.11 -3.98 16.33
CA ILE A 44 -20.28 -3.80 17.79
C ILE A 44 -21.74 -4.09 18.20
N LEU A 45 -22.73 -3.65 17.41
CA LEU A 45 -24.15 -3.97 17.64
C LEU A 45 -24.43 -5.47 17.44
N TYR A 46 -23.79 -6.06 16.42
CA TYR A 46 -23.85 -7.50 16.18
C TYR A 46 -23.30 -8.32 17.35
N ALA A 47 -22.15 -7.94 17.89
CA ALA A 47 -21.58 -8.58 19.10
C ALA A 47 -22.54 -8.47 20.31
N ALA A 48 -23.20 -7.33 20.49
CA ALA A 48 -24.21 -7.17 21.55
C ALA A 48 -25.43 -8.08 21.34
N TRP A 49 -25.89 -8.20 20.08
CA TRP A 49 -26.99 -9.07 19.71
C TRP A 49 -26.64 -10.55 19.91
N LEU A 50 -25.46 -10.99 19.46
CA LEU A 50 -24.96 -12.34 19.68
C LEU A 50 -24.83 -12.66 21.19
N GLY A 51 -24.44 -11.68 22.00
CA GLY A 51 -24.40 -11.82 23.45
C GLY A 51 -25.79 -12.06 24.08
N LYS A 52 -26.84 -11.39 23.58
CA LYS A 52 -28.21 -11.64 24.02
C LYS A 52 -28.66 -13.06 23.64
N ILE A 53 -28.36 -13.48 22.43
CA ILE A 53 -28.67 -14.83 21.91
C ILE A 53 -27.90 -15.90 22.69
N SER A 54 -26.63 -15.71 22.91
CA SER A 54 -25.75 -16.64 23.67
C SER A 54 -26.27 -16.85 25.10
N LYS A 55 -26.78 -15.78 25.74
CA LYS A 55 -27.45 -15.90 27.03
C LYS A 55 -28.71 -16.79 26.96
N GLY A 56 -29.46 -16.71 25.87
CA GLY A 56 -30.64 -17.54 25.61
C GLY A 56 -30.27 -19.02 25.39
N PHE A 57 -29.10 -19.32 24.85
CA PHE A 57 -28.64 -20.69 24.69
C PHE A 57 -28.15 -21.31 26.03
N GLY A 58 -27.53 -20.53 26.88
CA GLY A 58 -27.00 -20.99 28.17
C GLY A 58 -25.80 -21.95 28.10
N GLN A 59 -25.39 -22.32 26.88
CA GLN A 59 -24.31 -23.26 26.56
C GLN A 59 -23.66 -22.90 25.21
N ASP A 60 -22.62 -23.66 24.83
CA ASP A 60 -22.00 -23.56 23.51
C ASP A 60 -23.03 -23.78 22.38
N PHE A 61 -22.92 -22.98 21.32
CA PHE A 61 -23.87 -22.98 20.21
C PHE A 61 -23.93 -24.33 19.45
N PHE A 62 -22.78 -25.02 19.32
CA PHE A 62 -22.78 -26.35 18.73
C PHE A 62 -23.58 -27.36 19.56
N SER A 63 -23.40 -27.33 20.88
CA SER A 63 -24.09 -28.22 21.81
C SER A 63 -25.58 -27.93 21.82
N TYR A 64 -25.95 -26.64 21.84
CA TYR A 64 -27.35 -26.21 21.77
C TYR A 64 -28.04 -26.70 20.48
N CYS A 65 -27.40 -26.51 19.30
CA CYS A 65 -27.94 -26.98 18.02
C CYS A 65 -28.12 -28.50 17.98
N LYS A 66 -27.14 -29.24 18.51
CA LYS A 66 -27.20 -30.70 18.56
C LYS A 66 -28.40 -31.23 19.37
N GLU A 67 -28.69 -30.56 20.50
CA GLU A 67 -29.79 -30.99 21.40
C GLU A 67 -31.17 -30.57 20.91
N ARG A 68 -31.27 -29.45 20.19
CA ARG A 68 -32.55 -28.81 19.90
C ARG A 68 -33.00 -28.94 18.43
N LEU A 69 -32.05 -29.09 17.51
CA LEU A 69 -32.37 -29.20 16.08
C LEU A 69 -32.57 -30.67 15.63
N PRO A 70 -33.42 -30.90 14.62
CA PRO A 70 -33.44 -32.19 13.91
C PRO A 70 -32.05 -32.52 13.36
N ALA A 71 -31.70 -33.82 13.34
CA ALA A 71 -30.37 -34.28 12.94
C ALA A 71 -29.96 -33.80 11.52
N ALA A 72 -30.90 -33.79 10.57
CA ALA A 72 -30.67 -33.32 9.21
C ALA A 72 -30.36 -31.83 9.16
N VAL A 73 -31.12 -30.99 9.87
CA VAL A 73 -30.91 -29.53 9.94
C VAL A 73 -29.58 -29.22 10.64
N ASN A 74 -29.28 -29.94 11.73
CA ASN A 74 -28.00 -29.79 12.41
C ASN A 74 -26.82 -30.19 11.53
N ALA A 75 -26.94 -31.26 10.73
CA ALA A 75 -25.90 -31.69 9.79
C ALA A 75 -25.73 -30.64 8.65
N ALA A 76 -26.80 -30.12 8.10
CA ALA A 76 -26.76 -29.14 7.02
C ALA A 76 -26.07 -27.83 7.45
N TRP A 77 -26.40 -27.30 8.64
CA TRP A 77 -25.76 -26.09 9.14
C TRP A 77 -24.28 -26.34 9.47
N LEU A 78 -23.94 -27.49 10.05
CA LEU A 78 -22.54 -27.84 10.33
C LEU A 78 -21.72 -27.97 9.03
N LEU A 79 -22.32 -28.50 7.97
CA LEU A 79 -21.67 -28.59 6.65
C LEU A 79 -21.46 -27.21 6.06
N PHE A 80 -22.47 -26.34 6.10
CA PHE A 80 -22.36 -24.96 5.64
C PHE A 80 -21.24 -24.21 6.38
N PHE A 81 -21.24 -24.31 7.71
CA PHE A 81 -20.23 -23.68 8.55
C PHE A 81 -18.82 -24.23 8.26
N LEU A 82 -18.71 -25.54 8.00
CA LEU A 82 -17.45 -26.18 7.61
C LEU A 82 -16.96 -25.63 6.27
N VAL A 83 -17.81 -25.52 5.26
CA VAL A 83 -17.47 -24.94 3.96
C VAL A 83 -17.00 -23.51 4.13
N GLN A 84 -17.69 -22.70 4.92
CA GLN A 84 -17.31 -21.30 5.16
C GLN A 84 -15.96 -21.19 5.87
N THR A 85 -15.70 -22.01 6.91
CA THR A 85 -14.42 -21.97 7.62
C THR A 85 -13.27 -22.48 6.76
N VAL A 86 -13.50 -23.44 5.86
CA VAL A 86 -12.51 -23.90 4.88
C VAL A 86 -12.24 -22.83 3.84
N ALA A 87 -13.27 -22.16 3.34
CA ALA A 87 -13.13 -21.12 2.33
C ALA A 87 -12.34 -19.91 2.88
N VAL A 88 -12.74 -19.39 4.05
CA VAL A 88 -12.03 -18.25 4.68
C VAL A 88 -10.62 -18.69 5.14
N GLY A 89 -10.47 -19.87 5.73
CA GLY A 89 -9.18 -20.40 6.15
C GLY A 89 -8.24 -20.66 4.97
N GLY A 90 -8.74 -21.24 3.87
CA GLY A 90 -7.96 -21.48 2.66
C GLY A 90 -7.51 -20.17 1.99
N TYR A 91 -8.38 -19.18 1.92
CA TYR A 91 -8.01 -17.84 1.43
C TYR A 91 -6.96 -17.18 2.34
N THR A 92 -7.14 -17.28 3.67
CA THR A 92 -6.14 -16.76 4.62
C THR A 92 -4.79 -17.43 4.45
N ALA A 93 -4.77 -18.76 4.20
CA ALA A 93 -3.54 -19.51 3.95
C ALA A 93 -2.89 -19.08 2.62
N TYR A 94 -3.68 -18.82 1.58
CA TYR A 94 -3.21 -18.27 0.30
C TYR A 94 -2.54 -16.91 0.50
N VAL A 95 -3.25 -15.95 1.11
CA VAL A 95 -2.72 -14.60 1.37
C VAL A 95 -1.44 -14.68 2.22
N PHE A 96 -1.41 -15.52 3.23
CA PHE A 96 -0.24 -15.70 4.08
C PHE A 96 0.97 -16.25 3.30
N ALA A 97 0.79 -17.30 2.51
CA ALA A 97 1.87 -17.90 1.71
C ALA A 97 2.35 -16.94 0.62
N LYS A 98 1.42 -16.21 -0.03
CA LYS A 98 1.73 -15.21 -1.05
C LYS A 98 2.51 -14.04 -0.45
N LEU A 99 2.06 -13.49 0.66
CA LEU A 99 2.77 -12.43 1.37
C LEU A 99 4.18 -12.86 1.82
N MET A 100 4.35 -14.12 2.28
CA MET A 100 5.68 -14.66 2.59
C MET A 100 6.56 -14.76 1.35
N GLN A 101 5.99 -15.18 0.22
CA GLN A 101 6.70 -15.29 -1.04
C GLN A 101 7.16 -13.90 -1.51
N ASP A 102 6.23 -12.97 -1.63
CA ASP A 102 6.49 -11.65 -2.24
C ASP A 102 7.44 -10.80 -1.37
N ALA A 103 7.29 -10.86 -0.04
CA ALA A 103 8.03 -9.96 0.85
C ALA A 103 9.33 -10.52 1.45
N LEU A 104 9.48 -11.86 1.59
CA LEU A 104 10.65 -12.44 2.29
C LEU A 104 11.34 -13.56 1.52
N LEU A 105 10.60 -14.38 0.76
CA LEU A 105 11.07 -15.64 0.22
C LEU A 105 10.72 -15.76 -1.27
N GLN A 106 11.03 -14.73 -2.05
CA GLN A 106 10.70 -14.61 -3.48
C GLN A 106 11.13 -15.83 -4.31
N GLU A 107 12.26 -16.43 -3.96
CA GLU A 107 12.79 -17.61 -4.65
C GLU A 107 12.13 -18.93 -4.27
N LYS A 108 11.35 -18.98 -3.20
CA LYS A 108 10.77 -20.23 -2.74
C LYS A 108 9.43 -20.48 -3.42
N PRO A 109 9.16 -21.74 -3.85
CA PRO A 109 7.89 -22.04 -4.50
C PRO A 109 6.73 -21.82 -3.54
N PHE A 110 5.69 -21.16 -4.03
CA PHE A 110 4.46 -20.89 -3.30
C PHE A 110 3.90 -22.14 -2.60
N VAL A 111 3.91 -23.28 -3.29
CA VAL A 111 3.38 -24.55 -2.76
C VAL A 111 4.11 -24.99 -1.49
N LEU A 112 5.44 -24.82 -1.44
CA LEU A 112 6.23 -25.16 -0.26
C LEU A 112 5.83 -24.30 0.93
N LEU A 113 5.74 -22.99 0.72
CA LEU A 113 5.35 -22.02 1.75
C LEU A 113 3.93 -22.32 2.25
N LEU A 114 3.00 -22.59 1.34
CA LEU A 114 1.63 -22.95 1.68
C LEU A 114 1.55 -24.24 2.54
N VAL A 115 2.32 -25.26 2.19
CA VAL A 115 2.39 -26.51 2.98
C VAL A 115 2.92 -26.24 4.39
N VAL A 116 3.98 -25.43 4.51
CA VAL A 116 4.56 -25.06 5.82
C VAL A 116 3.53 -24.29 6.65
N VAL A 117 2.90 -23.27 6.09
CA VAL A 117 1.89 -22.43 6.77
C VAL A 117 0.73 -23.30 7.28
N ILE A 118 0.19 -24.19 6.45
CA ILE A 118 -0.92 -25.06 6.85
C ILE A 118 -0.47 -26.11 7.86
N ALA A 119 0.73 -26.68 7.73
CA ALA A 119 1.25 -27.66 8.68
C ALA A 119 1.44 -27.03 10.08
N VAL A 120 2.02 -25.84 10.16
CA VAL A 120 2.22 -25.11 11.42
C VAL A 120 0.86 -24.71 12.03
N ALA A 121 -0.09 -24.23 11.22
CA ALA A 121 -1.44 -23.92 11.69
C ALA A 121 -2.17 -25.20 12.17
N GLY A 122 -2.04 -26.30 11.45
CA GLY A 122 -2.56 -27.61 11.85
C GLY A 122 -1.97 -28.12 13.19
N TYR A 123 -0.68 -27.91 13.41
CA TYR A 123 -0.04 -28.19 14.69
C TYR A 123 -0.60 -27.32 15.81
N GLY A 124 -0.79 -26.02 15.54
CA GLY A 124 -1.35 -25.05 16.50
C GLY A 124 -2.74 -25.43 17.03
N ILE A 125 -3.57 -26.11 16.20
CA ILE A 125 -4.91 -26.57 16.60
C ILE A 125 -4.84 -27.64 17.70
N LEU A 126 -3.78 -28.46 17.73
CA LEU A 126 -3.62 -29.55 18.70
C LEU A 126 -3.59 -29.07 20.14
N GLY A 127 -3.07 -27.86 20.38
CA GLY A 127 -2.99 -27.24 21.69
C GLY A 127 -4.34 -26.78 22.26
N GLY A 128 -5.37 -26.70 21.42
CA GLY A 128 -6.71 -26.22 21.79
C GLY A 128 -6.79 -24.72 22.03
N LEU A 129 -7.99 -24.25 22.41
CA LEU A 129 -8.27 -22.81 22.57
C LEU A 129 -7.46 -22.16 23.69
N GLU A 130 -7.24 -22.86 24.80
CA GLU A 130 -6.52 -22.33 25.96
C GLU A 130 -5.04 -22.08 25.66
N SER A 131 -4.37 -23.01 24.97
CA SER A 131 -2.98 -22.86 24.55
C SER A 131 -2.82 -21.66 23.61
N ARG A 132 -3.73 -21.51 22.66
CA ARG A 132 -3.77 -20.34 21.74
C ARG A 132 -3.93 -19.03 22.50
N ALA A 133 -4.90 -18.96 23.44
CA ALA A 133 -5.15 -17.75 24.20
C ALA A 133 -3.94 -17.34 25.03
N ARG A 134 -3.20 -18.31 25.62
CA ARG A 134 -1.96 -18.05 26.36
C ARG A 134 -0.83 -17.55 25.45
N SER A 135 -0.64 -18.17 24.28
CA SER A 135 0.38 -17.74 23.31
C SER A 135 0.14 -16.31 22.84
N TYR A 136 -1.13 -15.96 22.52
CA TYR A 136 -1.49 -14.60 22.11
C TYR A 136 -1.39 -13.60 23.25
N GLU A 137 -1.51 -14.04 24.49
CA GLU A 137 -1.29 -13.18 25.67
C GLU A 137 0.18 -12.75 25.80
N VAL A 138 1.10 -13.67 25.58
CA VAL A 138 2.56 -13.40 25.66
C VAL A 138 3.01 -12.51 24.50
N LEU A 139 2.57 -12.81 23.28
CA LEU A 139 3.03 -12.12 22.07
C LEU A 139 2.37 -10.75 21.84
N PHE A 140 1.31 -10.41 22.58
CA PHE A 140 0.48 -9.23 22.29
C PHE A 140 1.29 -7.92 22.19
N TRP A 141 2.06 -7.62 23.21
CA TRP A 141 2.82 -6.37 23.24
C TRP A 141 4.03 -6.40 22.29
N PHE A 142 4.60 -7.57 22.08
CA PHE A 142 5.69 -7.75 21.12
C PHE A 142 5.26 -7.41 19.67
N LEU A 143 4.00 -7.64 19.35
CA LEU A 143 3.46 -7.33 18.01
C LEU A 143 2.84 -5.93 17.93
N MET A 144 2.14 -5.49 18.98
CA MET A 144 1.47 -4.19 18.95
C MET A 144 2.44 -3.01 19.04
N LEU A 145 3.55 -3.16 19.79
CA LEU A 145 4.50 -2.06 19.92
C LEU A 145 5.18 -1.66 18.61
N PRO A 146 5.72 -2.59 17.78
CA PRO A 146 6.22 -2.25 16.46
C PRO A 146 5.17 -1.60 15.56
N LEU A 147 3.94 -2.11 15.56
CA LEU A 147 2.84 -1.53 14.79
C LEU A 147 2.62 -0.05 15.14
N PHE A 148 2.55 0.29 16.43
CA PHE A 148 2.37 1.68 16.85
C PHE A 148 3.58 2.56 16.54
N LEU A 149 4.80 2.05 16.69
CA LEU A 149 6.01 2.79 16.37
C LEU A 149 6.07 3.13 14.88
N MET A 150 5.72 2.18 14.01
CA MET A 150 5.69 2.40 12.57
C MET A 150 4.58 3.37 12.17
N MET A 151 3.38 3.23 12.74
CA MET A 151 2.30 4.19 12.49
C MET A 151 2.71 5.60 12.95
N ALA A 152 3.43 5.74 14.06
CA ALA A 152 3.91 7.04 14.53
C ALA A 152 5.00 7.64 13.62
N ALA A 153 5.91 6.81 13.10
CA ALA A 153 6.91 7.24 12.13
C ALA A 153 6.26 7.73 10.82
N ALA A 154 5.23 7.02 10.40
CA ALA A 154 4.48 7.28 9.18
C ALA A 154 3.71 8.62 9.15
N VAL A 155 3.37 9.15 10.32
CA VAL A 155 2.62 10.43 10.43
C VAL A 155 3.40 11.61 9.84
N ARG A 156 4.73 11.54 9.80
CA ARG A 156 5.57 12.65 9.29
C ARG A 156 5.48 12.85 7.77
N GLU A 157 5.03 11.83 7.03
CA GLU A 157 4.97 11.83 5.58
C GLU A 157 3.55 12.09 5.05
N ILE A 158 2.60 12.37 5.95
CA ILE A 158 1.20 12.57 5.58
C ILE A 158 1.00 13.92 4.89
N ASP A 159 0.46 13.86 3.68
CA ASP A 159 -0.12 14.99 2.99
C ASP A 159 -1.64 15.03 3.25
N THR A 160 -2.07 16.02 4.03
CA THR A 160 -3.47 16.16 4.44
C THR A 160 -4.42 16.49 3.29
N ASP A 161 -3.89 16.99 2.17
CA ASP A 161 -4.69 17.29 0.99
C ASP A 161 -5.26 16.02 0.36
N TYR A 162 -4.59 14.86 0.51
CA TYR A 162 -5.13 13.56 0.07
C TYR A 162 -6.36 13.08 0.86
N TRP A 163 -6.69 13.70 1.98
CA TRP A 163 -7.93 13.41 2.70
C TRP A 163 -9.16 14.07 2.09
N THR A 164 -8.95 14.97 1.12
CA THR A 164 -10.03 15.69 0.43
C THR A 164 -10.16 15.23 -1.03
N PRO A 165 -11.32 15.39 -1.68
CA PRO A 165 -12.59 15.92 -1.16
C PRO A 165 -13.38 14.90 -0.34
N VAL A 166 -13.95 15.33 0.76
CA VAL A 166 -14.86 14.52 1.61
C VAL A 166 -16.28 14.59 1.02
N PHE A 167 -17.09 13.53 1.23
CA PHE A 167 -18.43 13.39 0.67
C PHE A 167 -18.50 13.43 -0.86
N SER A 168 -17.49 12.87 -1.50
CA SER A 168 -17.38 12.79 -2.96
C SER A 168 -18.11 11.59 -3.56
N HIS A 169 -18.35 10.55 -2.77
CA HIS A 169 -19.01 9.32 -3.19
C HIS A 169 -20.47 9.27 -2.78
N SER A 170 -21.26 8.43 -3.46
CA SER A 170 -22.67 8.29 -3.15
C SER A 170 -22.87 7.61 -1.79
N PRO A 171 -23.97 7.91 -1.06
CA PRO A 171 -24.28 7.20 0.18
C PRO A 171 -24.40 5.68 0.00
N LYS A 172 -24.73 5.22 -1.20
CA LYS A 172 -24.77 3.80 -1.56
C LYS A 172 -23.40 3.17 -1.52
N ASP A 173 -22.38 3.84 -2.05
CA ASP A 173 -21.01 3.34 -2.10
C ASP A 173 -20.43 3.25 -0.68
N VAL A 174 -20.65 4.28 0.15
CA VAL A 174 -20.26 4.27 1.57
C VAL A 174 -20.94 3.13 2.32
N LEU A 175 -22.24 2.85 2.03
CA LEU A 175 -22.95 1.73 2.66
C LEU A 175 -22.41 0.37 2.21
N GLN A 176 -22.06 0.22 0.94
CA GLN A 176 -21.43 -0.99 0.41
C GLN A 176 -20.04 -1.23 1.05
N ALA A 177 -19.22 -0.20 1.14
CA ALA A 177 -17.93 -0.23 1.83
C ALA A 177 -18.10 -0.56 3.33
N SER A 178 -19.12 0.00 4.00
CA SER A 178 -19.45 -0.33 5.40
C SER A 178 -19.82 -1.80 5.60
N TYR A 179 -20.58 -2.37 4.65
CA TYR A 179 -20.94 -3.78 4.69
C TYR A 179 -19.70 -4.68 4.46
N LEU A 180 -18.76 -4.26 3.62
CA LEU A 180 -17.50 -4.95 3.42
C LEU A 180 -16.68 -5.00 4.72
N VAL A 181 -16.54 -3.88 5.43
CA VAL A 181 -15.89 -3.85 6.77
C VAL A 181 -16.57 -4.82 7.72
N PHE A 182 -17.92 -4.86 7.73
CA PHE A 182 -18.68 -5.78 8.57
C PHE A 182 -18.41 -7.25 8.22
N ILE A 183 -18.24 -7.59 6.93
CA ILE A 183 -17.89 -8.96 6.46
C ILE A 183 -16.53 -9.38 7.01
N PHE A 184 -15.50 -8.52 6.91
CA PHE A 184 -14.16 -8.82 7.43
C PHE A 184 -14.17 -9.10 8.94
N TRP A 185 -15.10 -8.53 9.68
CA TRP A 185 -15.27 -8.78 11.10
C TRP A 185 -16.31 -9.83 11.44
N GLY A 186 -16.67 -10.68 10.48
CA GLY A 186 -17.56 -11.83 10.66
C GLY A 186 -17.03 -12.87 11.66
N THR A 187 -15.73 -12.88 11.95
CA THR A 187 -15.12 -13.68 13.02
C THR A 187 -15.71 -13.41 14.40
N THR A 188 -16.40 -12.28 14.59
CA THR A 188 -17.22 -11.97 15.78
C THR A 188 -18.22 -13.09 16.10
N PHE A 189 -18.70 -13.82 15.08
CA PHE A 189 -19.59 -14.97 15.24
C PHE A 189 -19.00 -16.05 16.17
N PHE A 190 -17.69 -16.23 16.18
CA PHE A 190 -17.02 -17.26 16.98
C PHE A 190 -17.20 -17.07 18.50
N MET A 191 -17.66 -15.90 18.95
CA MET A 191 -18.00 -15.68 20.34
C MET A 191 -19.07 -16.64 20.85
N LEU A 192 -19.96 -17.18 19.98
CA LEU A 192 -20.99 -18.13 20.36
C LEU A 192 -20.44 -19.49 20.82
N PHE A 193 -19.16 -19.79 20.59
CA PHE A 193 -18.50 -21.04 20.95
C PHE A 193 -17.63 -20.91 22.23
N LEU A 194 -17.59 -19.73 22.85
CA LEU A 194 -16.79 -19.47 24.06
C LEU A 194 -17.44 -19.84 25.40
N PRO A 195 -18.78 -19.96 25.53
CA PRO A 195 -19.42 -20.13 26.85
C PRO A 195 -18.90 -21.30 27.68
N GLU A 196 -18.53 -22.43 27.05
CA GLU A 196 -18.00 -23.60 27.74
C GLU A 196 -16.60 -23.36 28.38
N HIS A 197 -15.88 -22.35 27.87
CA HIS A 197 -14.50 -22.04 28.27
C HIS A 197 -14.42 -20.96 29.33
N ILE A 198 -15.53 -20.26 29.65
CA ILE A 198 -15.57 -19.17 30.63
C ILE A 198 -16.39 -19.61 31.87
N LYS A 199 -15.70 -19.87 32.95
CA LYS A 199 -16.31 -20.42 34.21
C LYS A 199 -16.82 -19.35 35.19
N GLU A 200 -16.85 -18.09 34.82
CA GLU A 200 -17.24 -17.00 35.70
C GLU A 200 -18.74 -16.75 35.72
N ALA A 201 -19.29 -16.34 36.89
CA ALA A 201 -20.74 -16.11 37.06
C ALA A 201 -21.33 -15.10 36.07
N ASP A 202 -20.57 -14.04 35.70
CA ASP A 202 -20.96 -12.99 34.76
C ASP A 202 -20.34 -13.18 33.36
N TRP A 203 -20.11 -14.43 32.95
CA TRP A 203 -19.39 -14.78 31.72
C TRP A 203 -19.89 -14.05 30.47
N ASN A 204 -21.20 -13.95 30.29
CA ASN A 204 -21.80 -13.36 29.09
C ASN A 204 -21.48 -11.86 28.98
N ARG A 205 -21.68 -11.09 30.07
CA ARG A 205 -21.37 -9.65 30.09
C ARG A 205 -19.88 -9.38 29.87
N LYS A 206 -19.02 -10.20 30.46
CA LYS A 206 -17.56 -10.09 30.33
C LYS A 206 -17.11 -10.44 28.92
N MET A 207 -17.66 -11.50 28.32
CA MET A 207 -17.40 -11.90 26.95
C MET A 207 -17.79 -10.81 25.95
N VAL A 208 -19.02 -10.31 26.02
CA VAL A 208 -19.53 -9.24 25.12
C VAL A 208 -18.64 -8.00 25.23
N ARG A 209 -18.32 -7.56 26.45
CA ARG A 209 -17.44 -6.41 26.65
C ARG A 209 -16.04 -6.63 26.08
N ALA A 210 -15.46 -7.82 26.23
CA ALA A 210 -14.14 -8.14 25.70
C ALA A 210 -14.12 -8.10 24.17
N VAL A 211 -15.14 -8.69 23.51
CA VAL A 211 -15.27 -8.69 22.04
C VAL A 211 -15.53 -7.27 21.51
N GLN A 212 -16.44 -6.52 22.14
CA GLN A 212 -16.66 -5.12 21.77
C GLN A 212 -15.43 -4.24 21.95
N SER A 213 -14.63 -4.48 22.98
CA SER A 213 -13.35 -3.76 23.17
C SER A 213 -12.34 -4.13 22.09
N ALA A 214 -12.28 -5.41 21.67
CA ALA A 214 -11.43 -5.84 20.57
C ALA A 214 -11.86 -5.20 19.24
N LEU A 215 -13.16 -5.13 18.95
CA LEU A 215 -13.71 -4.46 17.76
C LEU A 215 -13.37 -2.96 17.76
N LYS A 216 -13.56 -2.26 18.87
CA LYS A 216 -13.21 -0.84 18.99
C LYS A 216 -11.71 -0.60 18.78
N PHE A 217 -10.87 -1.46 19.34
CA PHE A 217 -9.43 -1.39 19.22
C PHE A 217 -8.98 -1.65 17.77
N ALA A 218 -9.51 -2.70 17.14
CA ALA A 218 -9.24 -3.01 15.74
C ALA A 218 -9.74 -1.91 14.79
N ALA A 219 -10.92 -1.34 15.08
CA ALA A 219 -11.47 -0.20 14.33
C ALA A 219 -10.59 1.04 14.42
N GLY A 220 -10.06 1.33 15.61
CA GLY A 220 -9.13 2.44 15.81
C GLY A 220 -7.83 2.26 15.02
N ILE A 221 -7.26 1.05 15.04
CA ILE A 221 -6.06 0.73 14.24
C ILE A 221 -6.36 0.84 12.75
N LEU A 222 -7.44 0.23 12.26
CA LEU A 222 -7.81 0.28 10.84
C LEU A 222 -8.07 1.72 10.37
N LEU A 223 -8.76 2.53 11.18
CA LEU A 223 -9.04 3.92 10.88
C LEU A 223 -7.76 4.75 10.79
N ALA A 224 -6.88 4.62 11.78
CA ALA A 224 -5.61 5.34 11.81
C ALA A 224 -4.71 4.90 10.63
N LEU A 225 -4.63 3.60 10.35
CA LEU A 225 -3.86 3.08 9.22
C LEU A 225 -4.44 3.58 7.88
N TYR A 226 -5.78 3.58 7.73
CA TYR A 226 -6.42 4.07 6.52
C TYR A 226 -6.12 5.56 6.26
N LEU A 227 -6.20 6.40 7.30
CA LEU A 227 -5.85 7.82 7.20
C LEU A 227 -4.37 8.03 6.84
N ILE A 228 -3.47 7.25 7.42
CA ILE A 228 -2.04 7.29 7.09
C ILE A 228 -1.82 6.90 5.62
N LEU A 229 -2.36 5.77 5.19
CA LEU A 229 -2.20 5.29 3.81
C LEU A 229 -2.85 6.25 2.79
N LEU A 230 -4.03 6.77 3.10
CA LEU A 230 -4.71 7.74 2.26
C LEU A 230 -3.89 9.03 2.13
N GLY A 231 -3.31 9.54 3.25
CA GLY A 231 -2.50 10.73 3.26
C GLY A 231 -1.14 10.58 2.58
N ASN A 232 -0.65 9.35 2.41
CA ASN A 232 0.61 9.11 1.71
C ASN A 232 0.43 8.84 0.20
N PHE A 233 -0.58 8.04 -0.17
CA PHE A 233 -0.74 7.58 -1.55
C PHE A 233 -1.86 8.27 -2.33
N GLY A 234 -2.84 8.86 -1.63
CA GLY A 234 -4.09 9.28 -2.24
C GLY A 234 -5.00 8.10 -2.59
N SER A 235 -6.29 8.38 -2.85
CA SER A 235 -7.32 7.33 -2.96
C SER A 235 -7.14 6.43 -4.19
N ARG A 236 -6.69 6.98 -5.33
CA ARG A 236 -6.55 6.22 -6.58
C ARG A 236 -5.36 5.27 -6.56
N ALA A 237 -4.18 5.75 -6.13
CA ALA A 237 -3.02 4.89 -5.99
C ALA A 237 -3.25 3.82 -4.92
N LEU A 238 -3.83 4.20 -3.77
CA LEU A 238 -4.19 3.28 -2.70
C LEU A 238 -5.10 2.12 -3.18
N SER A 239 -6.07 2.41 -4.05
CA SER A 239 -7.00 1.41 -4.59
C SER A 239 -6.36 0.41 -5.56
N ALA A 240 -5.22 0.77 -6.14
CA ALA A 240 -4.52 -0.05 -7.11
C ALA A 240 -3.49 -1.02 -6.50
N MET A 241 -3.19 -0.88 -5.20
CA MET A 241 -2.20 -1.70 -4.50
C MET A 241 -2.82 -2.97 -3.93
N ASP A 242 -2.13 -4.10 -4.06
CA ASP A 242 -2.56 -5.37 -3.48
C ASP A 242 -2.47 -5.36 -1.95
N TYR A 243 -1.35 -4.89 -1.40
CA TYR A 243 -1.06 -4.83 0.04
C TYR A 243 -0.54 -3.45 0.46
N PRO A 244 -1.38 -2.39 0.47
CA PRO A 244 -0.93 -1.01 0.67
C PRO A 244 -0.11 -0.81 1.95
N ALA A 245 -0.49 -1.50 3.02
CA ALA A 245 0.21 -1.38 4.30
C ALA A 245 1.63 -1.97 4.25
N VAL A 246 1.85 -3.03 3.46
CA VAL A 246 3.18 -3.62 3.24
C VAL A 246 4.01 -2.71 2.34
N THR A 247 3.43 -2.26 1.22
CA THR A 247 4.08 -1.31 0.30
C THR A 247 4.53 -0.05 1.04
N PHE A 248 3.66 0.51 1.89
CA PHE A 248 3.98 1.68 2.68
C PHE A 248 5.17 1.44 3.62
N MET A 249 5.21 0.26 4.29
CA MET A 249 6.29 -0.04 5.23
C MET A 249 7.65 -0.22 4.55
N SER A 250 7.69 -0.58 3.28
CA SER A 250 8.92 -0.63 2.49
C SER A 250 9.44 0.75 2.09
N THR A 251 8.57 1.78 2.09
CA THR A 251 8.93 3.16 1.73
C THR A 251 9.39 4.00 2.93
N VAL A 252 8.92 3.69 4.15
CA VAL A 252 9.27 4.46 5.35
C VAL A 252 10.74 4.28 5.73
N GLN A 253 11.52 5.35 5.62
CA GLN A 253 12.91 5.37 6.07
C GLN A 253 12.99 5.86 7.53
N ILE A 254 13.45 4.98 8.43
CA ILE A 254 13.72 5.37 9.81
C ILE A 254 15.13 5.96 9.89
N THR A 255 15.21 7.29 10.04
CA THR A 255 16.47 8.02 10.24
C THR A 255 17.24 7.47 11.44
N GLY A 256 18.49 7.05 11.24
CA GLY A 256 19.37 6.62 12.34
C GLY A 256 20.06 5.25 12.16
N GLY A 257 19.88 4.56 11.05
CA GLY A 257 20.66 3.35 10.70
C GLY A 257 20.44 2.10 11.56
N PHE A 258 19.74 2.20 12.69
CA PHE A 258 19.54 1.09 13.63
C PHE A 258 18.51 0.05 13.17
N LEU A 259 17.55 0.45 12.30
CA LEU A 259 16.51 -0.42 11.76
C LEU A 259 16.44 -0.27 10.23
N LYS A 260 17.51 -0.66 9.53
CA LYS A 260 17.52 -0.71 8.05
C LYS A 260 16.46 -1.65 7.44
N ARG A 261 15.85 -2.54 8.25
CA ARG A 261 14.83 -3.51 7.84
C ARG A 261 13.64 -3.52 8.82
N ALA A 262 13.05 -2.35 9.03
CA ALA A 262 11.82 -2.22 9.83
C ALA A 262 10.62 -2.94 9.18
N ASP A 263 10.62 -3.06 7.85
CA ASP A 263 9.70 -3.84 7.04
C ASP A 263 9.54 -5.29 7.53
N ALA A 264 10.65 -6.00 7.80
CA ALA A 264 10.63 -7.37 8.27
C ALA A 264 9.95 -7.54 9.64
N LEU A 265 10.10 -6.56 10.54
CA LEU A 265 9.43 -6.54 11.85
C LEU A 265 7.91 -6.40 11.68
N MET A 266 7.49 -5.55 10.76
CA MET A 266 6.08 -5.32 10.47
C MET A 266 5.42 -6.51 9.77
N LEU A 267 6.11 -7.14 8.83
CA LEU A 267 5.66 -8.41 8.24
C LEU A 267 5.38 -9.45 9.33
N GLY A 268 6.19 -9.50 10.39
CA GLY A 268 5.96 -10.34 11.56
C GLY A 268 4.59 -10.11 12.19
N VAL A 269 4.08 -8.87 12.27
CA VAL A 269 2.75 -8.56 12.81
C VAL A 269 1.66 -9.21 11.95
N TRP A 270 1.73 -9.06 10.62
CA TRP A 270 0.75 -9.68 9.73
C TRP A 270 0.86 -11.20 9.70
N PHE A 271 2.06 -11.76 9.72
CA PHE A 271 2.23 -13.21 9.77
C PHE A 271 1.58 -13.83 11.01
N PHE A 272 1.77 -13.24 12.18
CA PHE A 272 1.16 -13.74 13.41
C PHE A 272 -0.36 -13.53 13.44
N THR A 273 -0.87 -12.44 12.90
CA THR A 273 -2.32 -12.18 12.86
C THR A 273 -3.02 -13.03 11.80
N LEU A 274 -2.41 -13.23 10.63
CA LEU A 274 -2.91 -14.17 9.61
C LEU A 274 -2.86 -15.62 10.11
N PHE A 275 -1.77 -16.00 10.78
CA PHE A 275 -1.67 -17.29 11.45
C PHE A 275 -2.77 -17.49 12.48
N ALA A 276 -3.08 -16.47 13.28
CA ALA A 276 -4.15 -16.51 14.26
C ALA A 276 -5.50 -16.74 13.59
N LEU A 277 -5.83 -16.00 12.54
CA LEU A 277 -7.08 -16.11 11.80
C LEU A 277 -7.22 -17.48 11.12
N LEU A 278 -6.15 -17.96 10.47
CA LEU A 278 -6.10 -19.29 9.87
C LEU A 278 -6.35 -20.37 10.91
N ASN A 279 -5.64 -20.29 12.04
CA ASN A 279 -5.77 -21.24 13.14
C ASN A 279 -7.19 -21.22 13.75
N THR A 280 -7.81 -20.04 13.85
CA THR A 280 -9.20 -19.90 14.32
C THR A 280 -10.17 -20.61 13.38
N ASN A 281 -10.10 -20.37 12.08
CA ASN A 281 -10.97 -21.03 11.11
C ASN A 281 -10.79 -22.55 11.09
N LEU A 282 -9.55 -23.02 11.06
CA LEU A 282 -9.26 -24.46 11.10
C LEU A 282 -9.71 -25.10 12.43
N TYR A 283 -9.56 -24.44 13.56
CA TYR A 283 -10.00 -24.95 14.87
C TYR A 283 -11.50 -25.15 14.92
N TYR A 284 -12.29 -24.12 14.58
CA TYR A 284 -13.75 -24.23 14.61
C TYR A 284 -14.28 -25.11 13.49
N GLY A 285 -13.65 -25.13 12.33
CA GLY A 285 -13.92 -26.10 11.27
C GLY A 285 -13.72 -27.56 11.74
N ALA A 286 -12.61 -27.83 12.45
CA ALA A 286 -12.35 -29.15 13.03
C ALA A 286 -13.39 -29.54 14.09
N GLN A 287 -13.87 -28.59 14.89
CA GLN A 287 -14.94 -28.82 15.86
C GLN A 287 -16.27 -29.17 15.16
N ALA A 288 -16.60 -28.49 14.06
CA ALA A 288 -17.79 -28.79 13.26
C ALA A 288 -17.66 -30.17 12.59
N ALA A 289 -16.53 -30.47 11.95
CA ALA A 289 -16.27 -31.76 11.31
C ALA A 289 -16.34 -32.93 12.30
N LYS A 290 -15.77 -32.79 13.50
CA LYS A 290 -15.85 -33.77 14.57
C LYS A 290 -17.30 -34.10 14.96
N ARG A 291 -18.16 -33.04 15.05
CA ARG A 291 -19.59 -33.23 15.41
C ARG A 291 -20.39 -33.85 14.27
N LEU A 292 -20.02 -33.54 13.02
CA LEU A 292 -20.65 -34.12 11.84
C LEU A 292 -20.40 -35.61 11.71
N VAL A 293 -19.17 -36.06 11.92
CA VAL A 293 -18.76 -37.46 11.77
C VAL A 293 -19.06 -38.32 13.02
N GLY A 294 -19.28 -37.69 14.18
CA GLY A 294 -19.71 -38.36 15.41
C GLY A 294 -18.68 -39.29 16.09
N LYS A 295 -17.45 -39.37 15.62
CA LYS A 295 -16.38 -40.22 16.16
C LYS A 295 -15.56 -39.50 17.25
N LYS A 296 -15.43 -40.11 18.43
CA LYS A 296 -14.58 -39.61 19.50
C LYS A 296 -13.09 -39.87 19.20
N GLY A 297 -12.25 -38.85 19.35
CA GLY A 297 -10.79 -39.00 19.53
C GLY A 297 -9.92 -39.22 18.27
N ASN A 298 -10.45 -39.16 17.06
CA ASN A 298 -9.64 -39.38 15.87
C ASN A 298 -9.17 -38.05 15.25
N LYS A 299 -7.85 -37.79 15.23
CA LYS A 299 -7.22 -36.57 14.67
C LYS A 299 -7.30 -36.47 13.14
N ARG A 300 -7.85 -37.49 12.44
CA ARG A 300 -7.94 -37.51 10.97
C ARG A 300 -8.77 -36.39 10.36
N TYR A 301 -9.79 -35.83 11.08
CA TYR A 301 -10.55 -34.69 10.53
C TYR A 301 -9.68 -33.44 10.35
N MET A 302 -8.66 -33.29 11.19
CA MET A 302 -7.75 -32.13 11.09
C MET A 302 -6.92 -32.22 9.82
N ILE A 303 -6.43 -33.43 9.50
CA ILE A 303 -5.66 -33.66 8.25
C ILE A 303 -6.54 -33.38 7.04
N VAL A 304 -7.79 -33.91 7.05
CA VAL A 304 -8.74 -33.65 5.94
C VAL A 304 -9.08 -32.18 5.81
N LEU A 305 -9.25 -31.48 6.93
CA LEU A 305 -9.54 -30.05 6.94
C LEU A 305 -8.36 -29.21 6.42
N CYS A 306 -7.15 -29.51 6.89
CA CYS A 306 -5.92 -28.87 6.41
C CYS A 306 -5.73 -29.12 4.91
N PHE A 307 -5.99 -30.34 4.45
CA PHE A 307 -5.93 -30.67 3.03
C PHE A 307 -7.01 -29.94 2.21
N ALA A 308 -8.23 -29.82 2.73
CA ALA A 308 -9.29 -29.05 2.07
C ALA A 308 -8.93 -27.56 1.98
N ALA A 309 -8.36 -26.98 3.03
CA ALA A 309 -7.87 -25.60 3.01
C ALA A 309 -6.70 -25.42 2.02
N PHE A 310 -5.80 -26.40 1.92
CA PHE A 310 -4.73 -26.42 0.93
C PHE A 310 -5.27 -26.41 -0.50
N LEU A 311 -6.23 -27.28 -0.81
CA LEU A 311 -6.84 -27.34 -2.14
C LEU A 311 -7.55 -26.01 -2.49
N PHE A 312 -8.20 -25.41 -1.51
CA PHE A 312 -8.87 -24.13 -1.71
C PHE A 312 -7.87 -22.99 -1.96
N ALA A 313 -6.77 -22.95 -1.20
CA ALA A 313 -5.68 -22.01 -1.43
C ALA A 313 -5.02 -22.16 -2.80
N MET A 314 -4.83 -23.40 -3.24
CA MET A 314 -4.31 -23.71 -4.59
C MET A 314 -5.26 -23.27 -5.72
N ALA A 315 -6.58 -23.27 -5.48
CA ALA A 315 -7.53 -22.73 -6.44
C ALA A 315 -7.35 -21.21 -6.62
N PHE A 316 -7.08 -20.46 -5.54
CA PHE A 316 -6.72 -19.05 -5.61
C PHE A 316 -5.40 -18.79 -6.32
N TYR A 317 -4.40 -19.61 -6.07
CA TYR A 317 -3.10 -19.48 -6.72
C TYR A 317 -3.19 -19.65 -8.26
N ARG A 318 -4.09 -20.53 -8.73
CA ARG A 318 -4.30 -20.75 -10.16
C ARG A 318 -5.10 -19.64 -10.85
N ASP A 319 -6.09 -19.11 -10.19
CA ASP A 319 -6.99 -18.10 -10.74
C ASP A 319 -7.53 -17.20 -9.61
N THR A 320 -6.73 -16.22 -9.25
CA THR A 320 -7.02 -15.27 -8.16
C THR A 320 -8.29 -14.47 -8.44
N VAL A 321 -8.50 -14.07 -9.70
CA VAL A 321 -9.62 -13.19 -10.08
C VAL A 321 -10.97 -13.90 -9.96
N HIS A 322 -11.13 -15.09 -10.56
CA HIS A 322 -12.40 -15.81 -10.50
C HIS A 322 -12.66 -16.39 -9.10
N ALA A 323 -11.64 -16.97 -8.47
CA ALA A 323 -11.78 -17.50 -7.11
C ALA A 323 -12.09 -16.38 -6.11
N GLY A 324 -11.46 -15.20 -6.25
CA GLY A 324 -11.73 -14.02 -5.44
C GLY A 324 -13.16 -13.52 -5.59
N LYS A 325 -13.65 -13.37 -6.83
CA LYS A 325 -15.04 -12.99 -7.10
C LYS A 325 -16.05 -13.99 -6.52
N LEU A 326 -15.78 -15.29 -6.65
CA LEU A 326 -16.65 -16.34 -6.08
C LEU A 326 -16.69 -16.28 -4.55
N LEU A 327 -15.53 -16.13 -3.88
CA LEU A 327 -15.48 -16.03 -2.43
C LEU A 327 -16.16 -14.75 -1.94
N CYS A 328 -15.87 -13.62 -2.57
CA CYS A 328 -16.45 -12.35 -2.23
C CYS A 328 -17.99 -12.40 -2.39
N GLY A 329 -18.48 -12.92 -3.52
CA GLY A 329 -19.91 -13.10 -3.76
C GLY A 329 -20.55 -14.09 -2.75
N PHE A 330 -19.89 -15.19 -2.43
CA PHE A 330 -20.36 -16.12 -1.40
C PHE A 330 -20.48 -15.43 -0.03
N LEU A 331 -19.45 -14.73 0.43
CA LEU A 331 -19.47 -14.05 1.73
C LEU A 331 -20.48 -12.92 1.76
N TRP A 332 -20.62 -12.17 0.65
CA TRP A 332 -21.52 -11.04 0.53
C TRP A 332 -22.99 -11.44 0.59
N TYR A 333 -23.41 -12.40 -0.23
CA TYR A 333 -24.83 -12.75 -0.41
C TYR A 333 -25.30 -13.90 0.46
N ILE A 334 -24.42 -14.80 0.87
CA ILE A 334 -24.78 -16.05 1.55
C ILE A 334 -24.12 -16.17 2.92
N GLY A 335 -22.80 -16.07 2.97
CA GLY A 335 -22.00 -16.37 4.16
C GLY A 335 -22.32 -15.47 5.33
N MET A 336 -22.20 -14.15 5.14
CA MET A 336 -22.45 -13.18 6.22
C MET A 336 -23.92 -13.09 6.61
N PRO A 337 -24.89 -13.01 5.68
CA PRO A 337 -26.31 -13.06 6.05
C PRO A 337 -26.65 -14.32 6.84
N PHE A 338 -26.10 -15.47 6.46
CA PHE A 338 -26.32 -16.70 7.21
C PHE A 338 -25.78 -16.61 8.65
N LEU A 339 -24.56 -16.15 8.85
CA LEU A 339 -24.00 -15.96 10.20
C LEU A 339 -24.80 -14.98 11.05
N VAL A 340 -25.36 -13.95 10.44
CA VAL A 340 -26.20 -12.97 11.13
C VAL A 340 -27.55 -13.59 11.51
N PHE A 341 -28.29 -14.17 10.57
CA PHE A 341 -29.69 -14.58 10.84
C PHE A 341 -29.82 -15.96 11.50
N TRP A 342 -28.91 -16.89 11.21
CA TRP A 342 -29.00 -18.27 11.67
C TRP A 342 -29.12 -18.44 13.20
N PRO A 343 -28.33 -17.81 14.06
CA PRO A 343 -28.44 -17.97 15.51
C PRO A 343 -29.80 -17.50 16.03
N GLY A 344 -30.34 -16.39 15.47
CA GLY A 344 -31.65 -15.88 15.81
C GLY A 344 -32.80 -16.81 15.41
N LEU A 345 -32.72 -17.39 14.19
CA LEU A 345 -33.67 -18.37 13.69
C LEU A 345 -33.66 -19.64 14.55
N VAL A 346 -32.46 -20.14 14.90
CA VAL A 346 -32.34 -21.31 15.77
C VAL A 346 -33.02 -21.05 17.12
N LEU A 347 -32.74 -19.88 17.75
CA LEU A 347 -33.38 -19.54 19.01
C LEU A 347 -34.91 -19.44 18.89
N PHE A 348 -35.42 -18.79 17.83
CA PHE A 348 -36.83 -18.60 17.57
C PHE A 348 -37.57 -19.94 17.40
N PHE A 349 -37.04 -20.85 16.56
CA PHE A 349 -37.68 -22.14 16.28
C PHE A 349 -37.58 -23.11 17.43
N THR A 350 -36.55 -23.02 18.27
CA THR A 350 -36.35 -23.97 19.38
C THR A 350 -37.12 -23.59 20.62
N GLN A 351 -37.57 -22.35 20.77
CA GLN A 351 -38.52 -21.93 21.82
C GLN A 351 -39.92 -22.49 21.58
N LYS A 352 -40.31 -22.73 20.29
CA LYS A 352 -41.52 -23.50 19.91
C LYS A 352 -41.10 -24.96 19.67
N LYS A 353 -41.44 -25.88 20.62
CA LYS A 353 -41.07 -27.31 20.64
C LYS A 353 -41.16 -27.99 19.26
N TRP A 354 -40.00 -28.29 18.67
CA TRP A 354 -39.87 -29.17 17.52
C TRP A 354 -39.47 -30.57 17.95
N LYS A 355 -40.33 -31.60 17.68
CA LYS A 355 -40.08 -32.99 18.01
C LYS A 355 -39.09 -33.63 17.03
N LYS A 356 -38.08 -34.31 17.58
CA LYS A 356 -37.00 -35.03 16.92
C LYS A 356 -37.54 -36.19 16.05
N LYS A 357 -37.22 -36.29 14.78
CA LYS A 357 -37.44 -37.42 13.89
C LYS A 357 -36.07 -37.93 13.33
N ASN A 358 -35.78 -39.19 13.56
CA ASN A 358 -34.52 -39.82 13.17
C ASN A 358 -34.54 -40.31 11.71
N GLY A 359 -33.42 -40.10 11.00
CA GLY A 359 -33.07 -40.90 9.80
C GLY A 359 -32.45 -40.08 8.68
N ALA A 360 -31.16 -40.20 8.42
CA ALA A 360 -30.43 -40.19 7.16
C ALA A 360 -28.96 -39.70 7.37
N GLY A 361 -28.07 -40.66 7.50
CA GLY A 361 -26.64 -40.35 7.76
C GLY A 361 -25.68 -41.23 6.94
N LYS A 362 -26.03 -41.67 5.71
CA LYS A 362 -25.12 -42.54 4.94
C LYS A 362 -24.66 -42.01 3.58
N THR A 363 -25.23 -40.93 3.06
CA THR A 363 -24.96 -40.52 1.67
C THR A 363 -23.87 -39.44 1.51
N MET A 364 -23.32 -38.90 2.60
CA MET A 364 -22.48 -37.68 2.54
C MET A 364 -20.96 -37.92 2.55
N ALA A 365 -20.52 -39.16 2.75
CA ALA A 365 -19.08 -39.50 2.72
C ALA A 365 -18.51 -39.61 1.29
N LEU A 366 -19.36 -39.74 0.27
CA LEU A 366 -18.96 -40.00 -1.12
C LEU A 366 -18.59 -38.72 -1.90
N ILE A 367 -19.11 -37.57 -1.52
CA ILE A 367 -18.88 -36.29 -2.26
C ILE A 367 -17.51 -35.69 -1.95
N LEU A 368 -16.95 -35.94 -0.77
CA LEU A 368 -15.62 -35.41 -0.36
C LEU A 368 -14.44 -36.12 -1.04
N LEU A 369 -14.64 -37.29 -1.66
CA LEU A 369 -13.56 -38.10 -2.27
C LEU A 369 -13.25 -37.69 -3.73
N ILE A 370 -14.17 -36.98 -4.40
CA ILE A 370 -14.04 -36.66 -5.83
C ILE A 370 -13.19 -35.42 -6.11
N CYS A 371 -12.99 -34.53 -5.09
CA CYS A 371 -12.18 -33.33 -5.27
C CYS A 371 -10.66 -33.52 -5.10
N ALA A 372 -10.20 -34.75 -4.80
CA ALA A 372 -8.82 -34.99 -4.35
C ALA A 372 -7.81 -35.42 -5.45
N ALA A 373 -8.23 -35.51 -6.71
CA ALA A 373 -7.37 -36.08 -7.76
C ALA A 373 -6.95 -35.03 -8.82
N GLY A 374 -6.07 -34.17 -8.52
CA GLY A 374 -5.51 -33.29 -9.56
C GLY A 374 -4.42 -32.33 -9.13
N GLY A 375 -3.19 -32.74 -9.24
CA GLY A 375 -2.09 -31.79 -9.46
C GLY A 375 -0.92 -31.79 -8.48
N ILE A 376 0.05 -32.60 -8.76
CA ILE A 376 1.41 -32.48 -8.22
C ILE A 376 2.34 -32.40 -9.42
N SER A 377 3.08 -31.34 -9.58
CA SER A 377 4.45 -31.30 -10.14
C SER A 377 4.91 -29.87 -10.37
N SER A 378 5.93 -29.41 -9.66
CA SER A 378 6.94 -28.47 -10.16
C SER A 378 8.08 -28.41 -9.16
N GLY A 379 9.28 -28.69 -9.63
CA GLY A 379 10.50 -28.62 -8.86
C GLY A 379 11.05 -27.19 -8.85
N CYS A 380 11.88 -26.91 -7.86
CA CYS A 380 12.40 -25.58 -7.56
C CYS A 380 13.92 -25.58 -7.59
N GLY A 381 14.49 -24.56 -8.24
CA GLY A 381 15.90 -24.17 -8.12
C GLY A 381 16.03 -22.97 -7.19
N THR A 382 17.03 -22.95 -6.34
CA THR A 382 17.42 -21.78 -5.53
C THR A 382 18.64 -21.16 -6.16
N VAL A 383 18.65 -19.82 -6.35
CA VAL A 383 19.81 -19.07 -6.83
C VAL A 383 20.62 -18.61 -5.62
N GLU A 384 21.94 -18.92 -5.62
CA GLU A 384 22.85 -18.51 -4.56
C GLU A 384 23.24 -17.02 -4.70
N LEU A 385 23.66 -16.38 -3.60
CA LEU A 385 23.98 -14.95 -3.58
C LEU A 385 25.11 -14.58 -4.57
N GLU A 386 26.02 -15.51 -4.82
CA GLU A 386 27.16 -15.35 -5.75
C GLU A 386 26.70 -15.31 -7.22
N ASP A 387 25.52 -15.86 -7.51
CA ASP A 387 24.89 -15.87 -8.83
C ASP A 387 23.98 -14.69 -9.09
N ARG A 388 23.97 -13.68 -8.20
CA ARG A 388 23.18 -12.45 -8.34
C ARG A 388 24.05 -11.26 -8.69
N THR A 389 23.46 -10.29 -9.36
CA THR A 389 24.04 -8.98 -9.62
C THR A 389 23.07 -7.89 -9.17
N PHE A 390 23.62 -6.80 -8.62
CA PHE A 390 22.84 -5.75 -7.96
C PHE A 390 23.06 -4.42 -8.69
N PRO A 391 22.17 -4.01 -9.60
CA PRO A 391 22.27 -2.70 -10.22
C PRO A 391 22.03 -1.59 -9.20
N MET A 392 22.85 -0.55 -9.27
CA MET A 392 22.74 0.65 -8.45
C MET A 392 22.10 1.80 -9.22
N LEU A 393 22.20 1.80 -10.54
CA LEU A 393 21.59 2.74 -11.45
C LEU A 393 20.97 1.99 -12.62
N ALA A 394 19.79 2.40 -13.02
CA ALA A 394 19.17 2.03 -14.29
C ALA A 394 18.98 3.31 -15.12
N ALA A 395 19.32 3.25 -16.39
CA ALA A 395 19.12 4.34 -17.31
C ALA A 395 18.21 3.90 -18.48
N VAL A 396 17.23 4.70 -18.83
CA VAL A 396 16.29 4.46 -19.92
C VAL A 396 16.30 5.64 -20.87
N ASP A 397 16.61 5.41 -22.14
CA ASP A 397 16.60 6.44 -23.17
C ASP A 397 16.12 5.89 -24.51
N GLU A 398 15.92 6.74 -25.49
CA GLU A 398 15.68 6.34 -26.87
C GLU A 398 16.96 6.35 -27.70
N THR A 399 17.09 5.34 -28.57
CA THR A 399 18.17 5.33 -29.55
C THR A 399 17.96 6.42 -30.61
N PRO A 400 19.01 7.18 -30.98
CA PRO A 400 18.86 8.34 -31.88
C PRO A 400 18.41 7.98 -33.32
N TRP A 401 18.57 6.72 -33.73
CA TRP A 401 18.43 6.32 -35.14
C TRP A 401 17.12 5.63 -35.47
N ASP A 402 16.56 4.85 -34.58
CA ASP A 402 15.38 4.04 -34.83
C ASP A 402 14.28 4.17 -33.76
N GLY A 403 14.49 5.05 -32.75
CA GLY A 403 13.51 5.35 -31.71
C GLY A 403 13.19 4.17 -30.80
N LYS A 404 14.09 3.17 -30.69
CA LYS A 404 13.94 2.07 -29.74
C LYS A 404 14.29 2.50 -28.33
N ILE A 405 13.74 1.84 -27.35
CA ILE A 405 14.09 2.02 -25.95
C ILE A 405 15.38 1.27 -25.67
N ALA A 406 16.39 2.00 -25.19
CA ALA A 406 17.65 1.47 -24.69
C ALA A 406 17.61 1.48 -23.15
N VAL A 407 17.90 0.32 -22.56
CA VAL A 407 18.00 0.17 -21.10
C VAL A 407 19.42 -0.25 -20.74
N SER A 408 20.06 0.49 -19.85
CA SER A 408 21.42 0.19 -19.37
C SER A 408 21.49 0.26 -17.85
N TYR A 409 22.37 -0.56 -17.27
CA TYR A 409 22.55 -0.67 -15.82
C TYR A 409 24.00 -0.46 -15.42
N SER A 410 24.23 0.18 -14.27
CA SER A 410 25.51 0.29 -13.64
C SER A 410 25.53 -0.46 -12.30
N TYR A 411 26.57 -1.24 -12.08
CA TYR A 411 26.72 -2.15 -10.95
C TYR A 411 27.81 -1.69 -10.00
N GLN A 412 27.64 -1.95 -8.72
CA GLN A 412 28.70 -1.73 -7.75
C GLN A 412 29.77 -2.83 -7.93
N PRO A 413 31.06 -2.49 -8.17
CA PRO A 413 32.11 -3.49 -8.16
C PRO A 413 32.16 -4.09 -6.75
N LEU A 414 32.04 -5.42 -6.66
CA LEU A 414 32.30 -6.15 -5.43
C LEU A 414 33.76 -5.96 -5.09
N GLU A 415 34.09 -5.22 -4.03
CA GLU A 415 35.45 -5.06 -3.55
C GLU A 415 36.05 -6.45 -3.25
N LYS A 416 37.31 -6.65 -3.65
CA LYS A 416 38.06 -7.88 -3.41
C LYS A 416 38.13 -8.15 -1.90
N VAL A 417 37.33 -9.08 -1.42
CA VAL A 417 37.41 -9.55 -0.02
C VAL A 417 38.53 -10.55 0.20
N SER A 418 39.22 -11.01 -0.87
CA SER A 418 40.42 -11.84 -0.77
C SER A 418 41.30 -11.68 -2.01
N ASP A 419 42.65 -11.70 -1.81
CA ASP A 419 43.66 -11.55 -2.82
C ASP A 419 43.73 -12.68 -3.88
N GLU A 420 42.80 -13.63 -3.87
CA GLU A 420 42.80 -14.81 -4.75
C GLU A 420 41.62 -14.87 -5.75
N MET A 421 40.74 -13.88 -5.83
CA MET A 421 39.72 -13.87 -6.87
C MET A 421 40.25 -13.22 -8.14
N THR A 422 40.55 -14.08 -9.10
CA THR A 422 40.77 -13.75 -10.51
C THR A 422 39.71 -12.76 -11.01
N ASP A 423 40.19 -11.81 -11.82
CA ASP A 423 39.53 -10.84 -12.64
C ASP A 423 38.25 -11.43 -13.33
N GLN A 424 37.20 -11.62 -12.57
CA GLN A 424 35.85 -11.83 -13.15
C GLN A 424 35.40 -10.44 -13.55
N GLY A 425 35.52 -10.18 -14.84
CA GLY A 425 35.23 -8.93 -15.49
C GLY A 425 33.91 -8.32 -14.96
N LYS A 426 33.91 -6.99 -14.77
CA LYS A 426 32.70 -6.20 -14.68
C LYS A 426 31.73 -6.76 -15.73
N PRO A 427 30.47 -7.03 -15.40
CA PRO A 427 29.50 -7.23 -16.48
C PRO A 427 29.62 -5.99 -17.36
N GLU A 428 30.05 -6.16 -18.60
CA GLU A 428 29.99 -5.11 -19.59
C GLU A 428 28.53 -4.60 -19.55
N ALA A 429 28.38 -3.29 -19.38
CA ALA A 429 27.08 -2.65 -19.42
C ALA A 429 26.52 -2.82 -20.85
N ALA A 430 25.96 -3.97 -21.13
CA ALA A 430 25.28 -4.22 -22.38
C ALA A 430 23.96 -3.45 -22.33
N ALA A 431 23.82 -2.43 -23.14
CA ALA A 431 22.54 -1.78 -23.35
C ALA A 431 21.66 -2.72 -24.16
N ALA A 432 20.52 -3.12 -23.62
CA ALA A 432 19.52 -3.84 -24.38
C ALA A 432 18.59 -2.83 -25.06
N GLU A 433 18.31 -3.05 -26.35
CA GLU A 433 17.48 -2.16 -27.18
C GLU A 433 16.28 -2.91 -27.74
N ALA A 434 15.10 -2.35 -27.58
CA ALA A 434 13.86 -2.92 -28.12
C ALA A 434 12.78 -1.85 -28.35
N ASP A 435 11.71 -2.21 -29.05
CA ASP A 435 10.58 -1.30 -29.31
C ASP A 435 9.80 -0.95 -28.01
N HIS A 436 9.81 -1.84 -27.02
CA HIS A 436 9.15 -1.68 -25.74
C HIS A 436 10.10 -1.97 -24.58
N PHE A 437 9.95 -1.27 -23.48
CA PHE A 437 10.79 -1.43 -22.28
C PHE A 437 10.84 -2.88 -21.78
N TYR A 438 9.69 -3.57 -21.70
CA TYR A 438 9.65 -4.96 -21.21
C TYR A 438 10.48 -5.92 -22.09
N GLN A 439 10.58 -5.66 -23.38
CA GLN A 439 11.39 -6.46 -24.29
C GLN A 439 12.89 -6.20 -24.08
N ALA A 440 13.28 -4.93 -23.93
CA ALA A 440 14.66 -4.56 -23.60
C ALA A 440 15.06 -5.15 -22.24
N PHE A 441 14.18 -5.08 -21.23
CA PHE A 441 14.36 -5.67 -19.92
C PHE A 441 14.59 -7.20 -20.01
N GLN A 442 13.72 -7.93 -20.70
CA GLN A 442 13.86 -9.38 -20.89
C GLN A 442 15.09 -9.79 -21.72
N MET A 443 15.45 -9.00 -22.73
CA MET A 443 16.66 -9.24 -23.50
C MET A 443 17.89 -9.10 -22.62
N TYR A 444 17.96 -8.04 -21.83
CA TYR A 444 19.03 -7.81 -20.88
C TYR A 444 19.21 -8.97 -19.88
N GLU A 445 18.12 -9.43 -19.25
CA GLU A 445 18.17 -10.55 -18.31
C GLU A 445 18.62 -11.87 -18.95
N LYS A 446 18.28 -12.11 -20.23
CA LYS A 446 18.69 -13.32 -20.97
C LYS A 446 20.18 -13.32 -21.36
N GLU A 447 20.77 -12.16 -21.52
CA GLU A 447 22.18 -12.00 -21.89
C GLU A 447 23.13 -12.11 -20.69
N LEU A 448 22.59 -11.92 -19.47
CA LEU A 448 23.37 -12.03 -18.24
C LEU A 448 23.53 -13.50 -17.80
N ASN A 449 24.70 -13.81 -17.30
CA ASN A 449 25.00 -15.10 -16.67
C ASN A 449 24.63 -15.14 -15.18
N LYS A 450 24.04 -14.04 -14.65
CA LYS A 450 23.59 -13.87 -13.26
C LYS A 450 22.17 -13.39 -13.22
N VAL A 451 21.48 -13.67 -12.11
CA VAL A 451 20.13 -13.14 -11.85
C VAL A 451 20.26 -11.71 -11.35
N VAL A 452 19.50 -10.80 -11.94
CA VAL A 452 19.48 -9.39 -11.54
C VAL A 452 18.55 -9.24 -10.32
N ASP A 453 19.03 -8.56 -9.29
CA ASP A 453 18.25 -8.21 -8.09
C ASP A 453 18.16 -6.68 -7.99
N TYR A 454 17.00 -6.13 -8.32
CA TYR A 454 16.76 -4.67 -8.40
C TYR A 454 16.51 -4.02 -7.03
N ASN A 455 16.45 -4.79 -5.94
CA ASN A 455 16.18 -4.25 -4.59
C ASN A 455 17.25 -3.25 -4.08
N HIS A 456 18.36 -3.14 -4.77
CA HIS A 456 19.45 -2.20 -4.44
C HIS A 456 19.52 -1.00 -5.39
N LEU A 457 18.56 -0.86 -6.31
CA LEU A 457 18.50 0.25 -7.26
C LEU A 457 18.33 1.57 -6.50
N LYS A 458 19.29 2.51 -6.70
CA LYS A 458 19.32 3.81 -6.02
C LYS A 458 18.68 4.91 -6.84
N VAL A 459 19.01 4.93 -8.12
CA VAL A 459 18.57 5.97 -9.05
C VAL A 459 18.10 5.37 -10.35
N LEU A 460 16.92 5.82 -10.81
CA LEU A 460 16.43 5.60 -12.17
C LEU A 460 16.60 6.90 -12.96
N VAL A 461 17.37 6.81 -14.05
CA VAL A 461 17.66 7.93 -14.93
C VAL A 461 16.83 7.81 -16.20
N LEU A 462 16.08 8.86 -16.53
CA LEU A 462 15.24 8.94 -17.72
C LEU A 462 15.83 9.94 -18.73
N GLY A 463 16.14 9.48 -19.92
CA GLY A 463 16.64 10.33 -21.00
C GLY A 463 15.57 11.29 -21.52
N LYS A 464 15.97 12.49 -21.92
CA LYS A 464 15.09 13.52 -22.46
C LYS A 464 14.35 13.02 -23.72
N SER A 465 15.02 12.24 -24.55
CA SER A 465 14.43 11.65 -25.77
C SER A 465 13.31 10.68 -25.41
N PHE A 466 13.53 9.80 -24.44
CA PHE A 466 12.52 8.87 -23.93
C PHE A 466 11.33 9.59 -23.29
N LEU A 467 11.57 10.63 -22.51
CA LEU A 467 10.54 11.48 -21.91
C LEU A 467 9.73 12.27 -22.95
N GLY A 468 10.24 12.42 -24.16
CA GLY A 468 9.53 13.03 -25.29
C GLY A 468 8.37 12.17 -25.84
N ASP A 469 8.30 10.87 -25.52
CA ASP A 469 7.20 9.98 -25.90
C ASP A 469 6.34 9.58 -24.68
N PRO A 470 5.21 10.30 -24.44
CA PRO A 470 4.34 10.02 -23.31
C PRO A 470 3.73 8.61 -23.29
N VAL A 471 3.60 7.95 -24.45
CA VAL A 471 3.04 6.60 -24.54
C VAL A 471 4.05 5.59 -24.02
N LYS A 472 5.29 5.64 -24.52
CA LYS A 472 6.36 4.77 -24.06
C LYS A 472 6.65 4.97 -22.56
N PHE A 473 6.64 6.23 -22.11
CA PHE A 473 6.77 6.56 -20.69
C PHE A 473 5.68 5.89 -19.83
N SER A 474 4.41 6.03 -20.22
CA SER A 474 3.29 5.42 -19.49
C SER A 474 3.35 3.89 -19.48
N GLU A 475 3.65 3.25 -20.63
CA GLU A 475 3.81 1.80 -20.75
C GLU A 475 4.97 1.29 -19.87
N THR A 476 6.08 2.02 -19.82
CA THR A 476 7.24 1.69 -18.98
C THR A 476 6.89 1.76 -17.49
N LEU A 477 6.21 2.83 -17.05
CA LEU A 477 5.78 2.95 -15.66
C LEU A 477 4.78 1.85 -15.27
N ASP A 478 3.83 1.52 -16.16
CA ASP A 478 2.87 0.43 -15.93
C ASP A 478 3.55 -0.94 -15.79
N PHE A 479 4.66 -1.15 -16.52
CA PHE A 479 5.48 -2.36 -16.38
C PHE A 479 6.24 -2.35 -15.06
N LEU A 480 7.01 -1.30 -14.78
CA LEU A 480 7.81 -1.18 -13.55
C LEU A 480 6.98 -1.31 -12.28
N GLU A 481 5.74 -0.82 -12.29
CA GLU A 481 4.85 -0.96 -11.15
C GLU A 481 4.31 -2.38 -10.95
N LYS A 482 4.17 -3.16 -12.03
CA LYS A 482 3.72 -4.57 -11.96
C LYS A 482 4.83 -5.51 -11.54
N GLU A 483 6.08 -5.13 -11.77
CA GLU A 483 7.25 -5.89 -11.33
C GLU A 483 7.61 -5.48 -9.89
N ASP A 484 7.29 -6.36 -8.93
CA ASP A 484 7.49 -6.13 -7.49
C ASP A 484 8.98 -5.98 -7.09
N GLU A 485 9.91 -6.10 -8.05
CA GLU A 485 11.35 -6.05 -7.82
C GLU A 485 11.92 -4.63 -7.76
N PHE A 486 11.20 -3.62 -8.30
CA PHE A 486 11.67 -2.23 -8.32
C PHE A 486 11.26 -1.47 -7.06
N PRO A 487 12.23 -0.99 -6.25
CA PRO A 487 11.91 -0.26 -5.02
C PRO A 487 11.22 1.08 -5.30
N ARG A 488 10.11 1.34 -4.64
CA ARG A 488 9.38 2.61 -4.79
C ARG A 488 10.14 3.83 -4.29
N ASN A 489 11.14 3.66 -3.42
CA ASN A 489 12.02 4.71 -2.90
C ASN A 489 13.24 5.00 -3.78
N THR A 490 13.33 4.42 -4.97
CA THR A 490 14.36 4.74 -5.97
C THR A 490 14.20 6.18 -6.42
N TYR A 491 15.23 7.00 -6.30
CA TYR A 491 15.20 8.37 -6.81
C TYR A 491 15.11 8.40 -8.32
N ILE A 492 14.44 9.41 -8.85
CA ILE A 492 14.31 9.60 -10.30
C ILE A 492 14.91 10.92 -10.69
N CYS A 493 15.69 10.91 -11.75
CA CYS A 493 16.18 12.12 -12.39
C CYS A 493 16.05 12.01 -13.91
N ALA A 494 16.00 13.15 -14.55
CA ALA A 494 16.05 13.28 -15.99
C ALA A 494 17.45 13.68 -16.46
N VAL A 495 17.83 13.29 -17.66
CA VAL A 495 19.15 13.61 -18.24
C VAL A 495 19.02 13.93 -19.72
N ASP A 496 19.90 14.79 -20.23
CA ASP A 496 19.93 15.13 -21.65
C ASP A 496 20.25 13.91 -22.53
N ASP A 497 21.28 13.13 -22.13
CA ASP A 497 21.71 11.90 -22.80
C ASP A 497 22.13 10.86 -21.74
N ALA A 498 21.36 9.79 -21.65
CA ALA A 498 21.61 8.73 -20.68
C ALA A 498 22.91 7.94 -20.98
N ASN A 499 23.28 7.80 -22.25
CA ASN A 499 24.50 7.12 -22.64
C ASN A 499 25.75 7.92 -22.23
N ALA A 500 25.67 9.27 -22.38
CA ALA A 500 26.75 10.15 -21.91
C ALA A 500 26.94 10.07 -20.39
N LEU A 501 25.85 9.95 -19.63
CA LEU A 501 25.92 9.76 -18.20
C LEU A 501 26.52 8.37 -17.81
N MET A 502 26.10 7.31 -18.48
CA MET A 502 26.62 5.96 -18.25
C MET A 502 28.11 5.85 -18.56
N ALA A 503 28.59 6.57 -19.59
CA ALA A 503 30.01 6.62 -19.94
C ALA A 503 30.90 7.22 -18.82
N LEU A 504 30.32 7.93 -17.84
CA LEU A 504 31.05 8.48 -16.71
C LEU A 504 31.49 7.42 -15.69
N GLU A 505 31.03 6.17 -15.78
CA GLU A 505 31.33 5.09 -14.82
C GLU A 505 32.83 4.94 -14.55
N SER A 506 33.65 5.11 -15.59
CA SER A 506 35.13 5.01 -15.47
C SER A 506 35.79 6.28 -14.90
N SER A 507 35.11 7.43 -14.91
CA SER A 507 35.68 8.72 -14.54
C SER A 507 35.24 9.22 -13.15
N LEU A 508 34.11 8.71 -12.63
CA LEU A 508 33.60 9.05 -11.31
C LEU A 508 34.35 8.30 -10.20
N PRO A 509 34.48 8.89 -8.99
CA PRO A 509 35.16 8.24 -7.86
C PRO A 509 34.36 7.05 -7.29
N GLN A 510 33.08 6.95 -7.60
CA GLN A 510 32.17 5.90 -7.16
C GLN A 510 31.29 5.46 -8.33
N ASN A 511 30.52 4.37 -8.12
CA ASN A 511 29.46 3.98 -9.05
C ASN A 511 28.50 5.16 -9.32
N PRO A 512 28.09 5.42 -10.58
CA PRO A 512 27.20 6.54 -10.93
C PRO A 512 25.92 6.58 -10.10
N GLY A 513 25.31 5.42 -9.78
CA GLY A 513 24.10 5.35 -8.96
C GLY A 513 24.32 5.85 -7.53
N THR A 514 25.42 5.42 -6.89
CA THR A 514 25.79 5.89 -5.55
C THR A 514 26.19 7.38 -5.56
N TYR A 515 26.88 7.79 -6.61
CA TYR A 515 27.29 9.20 -6.77
C TYR A 515 26.08 10.13 -6.90
N LEU A 516 25.13 9.80 -7.77
CA LEU A 516 23.91 10.57 -7.96
C LEU A 516 23.02 10.54 -6.70
N GLU A 517 22.86 9.39 -6.04
CA GLU A 517 22.14 9.31 -4.76
C GLU A 517 22.71 10.30 -3.74
N GLN A 518 24.02 10.31 -3.54
CA GLN A 518 24.66 11.23 -2.61
C GLN A 518 24.52 12.69 -3.03
N LEU A 519 24.58 12.97 -4.33
CA LEU A 519 24.41 14.33 -4.84
C LEU A 519 22.99 14.86 -4.59
N LEU A 520 21.99 14.00 -4.73
CA LEU A 520 20.58 14.30 -4.45
C LEU A 520 20.33 14.46 -2.94
N GLU A 521 20.83 13.52 -2.11
CA GLU A 521 20.65 13.54 -0.65
C GLU A 521 21.35 14.74 0.01
N ASN A 522 22.50 15.16 -0.52
CA ASN A 522 23.26 16.30 0.01
C ASN A 522 22.91 17.61 -0.67
N SER A 523 21.80 17.70 -1.43
CA SER A 523 21.38 18.95 -2.03
C SER A 523 21.18 20.03 -0.96
N VAL A 524 21.75 21.20 -1.21
CA VAL A 524 21.60 22.38 -0.35
C VAL A 524 20.31 23.15 -0.65
N TYR A 525 19.70 22.92 -1.83
CA TYR A 525 18.53 23.64 -2.30
C TYR A 525 17.22 22.99 -1.89
N VAL A 526 17.12 21.66 -2.01
CA VAL A 526 15.90 20.91 -1.76
C VAL A 526 16.18 19.79 -0.76
N ASP A 527 15.25 19.54 0.15
CA ASP A 527 15.31 18.40 1.06
C ASP A 527 15.13 17.09 0.27
N ALA A 528 15.98 16.11 0.55
CA ALA A 528 15.94 14.81 -0.12
C ALA A 528 14.56 14.13 -0.05
N ARG A 529 13.79 14.38 1.02
CA ARG A 529 12.44 13.85 1.21
C ARG A 529 11.41 14.46 0.23
N GLY A 530 11.69 15.64 -0.30
CA GLY A 530 10.84 16.30 -1.29
C GLY A 530 11.17 15.92 -2.73
N LEU A 531 12.32 15.27 -2.96
CA LEU A 531 12.71 14.84 -4.30
C LEU A 531 11.84 13.66 -4.78
N PRO A 532 11.45 13.65 -6.07
CA PRO A 532 10.61 12.62 -6.62
C PRO A 532 11.27 11.24 -6.60
N THR A 533 10.48 10.24 -6.23
CA THR A 533 10.85 8.83 -6.30
C THR A 533 10.00 8.09 -7.32
N LEU A 534 10.38 6.86 -7.66
CA LEU A 534 9.60 5.98 -8.54
C LEU A 534 8.17 5.79 -8.00
N GLY A 535 8.02 5.68 -6.69
CA GLY A 535 6.72 5.62 -6.03
C GLY A 535 5.85 6.84 -6.29
N ASN A 536 6.42 8.05 -6.25
CA ASN A 536 5.68 9.28 -6.55
C ASN A 536 5.20 9.32 -8.01
N LEU A 537 6.01 8.83 -8.96
CA LEU A 537 5.58 8.73 -10.35
C LEU A 537 4.42 7.76 -10.53
N PHE A 538 4.49 6.58 -9.93
CA PHE A 538 3.38 5.60 -9.96
C PHE A 538 2.10 6.19 -9.38
N ASP A 539 2.20 6.89 -8.26
CA ASP A 539 1.06 7.49 -7.59
C ASP A 539 0.44 8.59 -8.45
N GLU A 540 1.25 9.47 -9.04
CA GLU A 540 0.73 10.58 -9.86
C GLU A 540 0.28 10.13 -11.25
N GLN A 541 0.83 9.07 -11.82
CA GLN A 541 0.28 8.47 -13.03
C GLN A 541 -1.20 8.07 -12.85
N LYS A 542 -1.59 7.65 -11.63
CA LYS A 542 -2.96 7.24 -11.29
C LYS A 542 -3.79 8.38 -10.73
N ASN A 543 -3.27 9.11 -9.76
CA ASN A 543 -3.98 10.21 -9.10
C ASN A 543 -4.19 11.41 -10.02
N ARG A 544 -3.19 11.76 -10.82
CA ARG A 544 -3.18 12.91 -11.74
C ARG A 544 -3.56 14.23 -11.05
N GLN A 545 -2.99 14.45 -9.88
CA GLN A 545 -3.33 15.60 -9.03
C GLN A 545 -2.21 16.61 -8.88
N LYS A 546 -0.94 16.13 -8.86
CA LYS A 546 0.25 16.97 -8.65
C LYS A 546 1.20 16.92 -9.83
N ASN A 547 1.97 17.98 -9.95
CA ASN A 547 3.14 18.03 -10.81
C ASN A 547 4.37 17.59 -9.99
N LEU A 548 5.29 16.88 -10.64
CA LEU A 548 6.55 16.47 -10.07
C LEU A 548 7.69 17.14 -10.82
N TYR A 549 8.75 17.51 -10.11
CA TYR A 549 9.92 18.19 -10.68
C TYR A 549 11.13 17.27 -10.50
N LEU A 550 11.53 16.58 -11.57
CA LEU A 550 12.69 15.68 -11.57
C LEU A 550 13.98 16.50 -11.70
N PRO A 551 15.01 16.29 -10.87
CA PRO A 551 16.31 16.90 -11.10
C PRO A 551 16.80 16.57 -12.52
N TYR A 552 17.14 17.60 -13.30
CA TYR A 552 17.60 17.47 -14.67
C TYR A 552 19.12 17.67 -14.74
N PHE A 553 19.83 16.66 -15.25
CA PHE A 553 21.28 16.66 -15.33
C PHE A 553 21.76 16.74 -16.78
N THR A 554 22.87 17.46 -16.95
CA THR A 554 23.69 17.46 -18.16
C THR A 554 25.09 17.00 -17.82
N VAL A 555 25.81 16.42 -18.78
CA VAL A 555 27.21 16.02 -18.60
C VAL A 555 28.12 17.16 -19.05
N LYS A 556 28.81 17.80 -18.11
CA LYS A 556 29.79 18.88 -18.37
C LYS A 556 31.14 18.49 -17.73
N ASP A 557 32.24 18.60 -18.46
CA ASP A 557 33.59 18.30 -17.95
C ASP A 557 33.73 16.95 -17.27
N LYS A 558 33.10 15.92 -17.80
CA LYS A 558 33.06 14.54 -17.25
C LYS A 558 32.44 14.43 -15.85
N GLN A 559 31.51 15.32 -15.54
CA GLN A 559 30.73 15.29 -14.31
C GLN A 559 29.23 15.54 -14.61
N PRO A 560 28.33 14.91 -13.88
CA PRO A 560 26.91 15.25 -13.95
C PRO A 560 26.70 16.60 -13.24
N VAL A 561 26.08 17.55 -13.93
CA VAL A 561 25.74 18.87 -13.42
C VAL A 561 24.24 19.06 -13.48
N GLN A 562 23.62 19.42 -12.39
CA GLN A 562 22.18 19.76 -12.41
C GLN A 562 22.01 21.08 -13.13
N ASP A 563 21.21 21.08 -14.22
CA ASP A 563 21.04 22.21 -15.14
C ASP A 563 19.56 22.65 -15.19
N GLY A 564 18.80 22.38 -14.15
CA GLY A 564 17.38 22.69 -14.04
C GLY A 564 16.56 21.51 -13.54
N TRP A 565 15.28 21.49 -13.94
CA TRP A 565 14.32 20.47 -13.56
C TRP A 565 13.54 20.00 -14.78
N TYR A 566 13.09 18.77 -14.76
CA TYR A 566 12.17 18.24 -15.77
C TYR A 566 10.78 18.11 -15.14
N ALA A 567 9.80 18.83 -15.67
CA ALA A 567 8.44 18.80 -15.16
C ALA A 567 7.68 17.58 -15.68
N VAL A 568 7.07 16.84 -14.76
CA VAL A 568 6.08 15.79 -15.04
C VAL A 568 4.72 16.29 -14.56
N LYS A 569 3.89 16.71 -15.50
CA LYS A 569 2.59 17.32 -15.23
C LYS A 569 1.53 16.25 -15.00
N ARG A 570 1.08 16.09 -13.76
CA ARG A 570 -0.03 15.18 -13.41
C ARG A 570 0.18 13.77 -13.96
N GLY A 571 1.40 13.23 -13.79
CA GLY A 571 1.80 11.90 -14.24
C GLY A 571 2.19 11.78 -15.73
N MET A 572 2.28 12.90 -16.47
CA MET A 572 2.70 12.92 -17.87
C MET A 572 3.93 13.82 -18.07
N PRO A 573 4.95 13.39 -18.80
CA PRO A 573 6.13 14.21 -19.06
C PRO A 573 5.74 15.48 -19.83
N GLN A 574 6.32 16.62 -19.44
CA GLN A 574 6.04 17.93 -20.00
C GLN A 574 7.27 18.52 -20.70
N GLY A 575 8.35 18.76 -19.96
CA GLY A 575 9.55 19.39 -20.50
C GLY A 575 10.52 19.86 -19.42
N VAL A 576 11.67 20.40 -19.86
CA VAL A 576 12.68 20.99 -19.00
C VAL A 576 12.25 22.40 -18.63
N ILE A 577 12.34 22.75 -17.37
CA ILE A 577 12.12 24.10 -16.82
C ILE A 577 13.37 24.60 -16.14
N ASP A 578 13.48 25.93 -16.01
CA ASP A 578 14.63 26.58 -15.42
C ASP A 578 14.81 26.23 -13.91
N ALA A 579 16.01 26.43 -13.41
CA ALA A 579 16.36 26.06 -12.04
C ALA A 579 15.48 26.80 -11.01
N GLU A 580 15.27 28.08 -11.21
CA GLU A 580 14.46 28.94 -10.32
C GLU A 580 12.99 28.54 -10.35
N ALA A 581 12.41 28.34 -11.53
CA ALA A 581 11.02 27.91 -11.69
C ALA A 581 10.77 26.56 -11.01
N GLY A 582 11.68 25.59 -11.19
CA GLY A 582 11.57 24.29 -10.52
C GLY A 582 11.70 24.38 -9.00
N MET A 583 12.56 25.27 -8.46
CA MET A 583 12.65 25.50 -7.01
C MET A 583 11.37 26.07 -6.43
N ILE A 584 10.69 26.99 -7.12
CA ILE A 584 9.37 27.51 -6.70
C ILE A 584 8.37 26.36 -6.51
N GLY A 585 8.43 25.33 -7.36
CA GLY A 585 7.58 24.13 -7.24
C GLY A 585 7.73 23.35 -5.93
N PHE A 586 8.81 23.54 -5.18
CA PHE A 586 9.02 22.89 -3.88
C PHE A 586 8.56 23.73 -2.68
N LEU A 587 8.06 24.95 -2.89
CA LEU A 587 7.48 25.75 -1.82
C LEU A 587 6.23 25.10 -1.22
N GLU A 588 5.41 24.45 -2.05
CA GLU A 588 4.15 23.83 -1.63
C GLU A 588 4.34 22.77 -0.53
N ASN A 589 5.32 21.91 -0.70
CA ASN A 589 5.54 20.76 0.19
C ASN A 589 6.55 21.06 1.32
N GLY A 590 7.04 22.31 1.41
CA GLY A 590 8.04 22.73 2.39
C GLY A 590 9.40 22.03 2.22
N ALA A 591 9.69 21.52 1.02
CA ALA A 591 10.95 20.86 0.73
C ALA A 591 12.05 21.82 0.26
N LEU A 592 11.71 23.04 -0.11
CA LEU A 592 12.70 24.06 -0.46
C LEU A 592 13.48 24.47 0.80
N LYS A 593 14.80 24.22 0.80
CA LYS A 593 15.69 24.62 1.90
C LYS A 593 16.21 26.03 1.73
N GLN A 594 16.70 26.33 0.54
CA GLN A 594 17.19 27.65 0.17
C GLN A 594 17.06 27.89 -1.32
N MET A 595 16.93 29.15 -1.68
CA MET A 595 16.92 29.64 -3.05
C MET A 595 17.77 30.90 -3.14
N THR A 596 18.58 31.06 -4.19
CA THR A 596 19.35 32.27 -4.42
C THR A 596 18.79 33.00 -5.62
N ILE A 597 18.36 34.23 -5.44
CA ILE A 597 17.78 35.06 -6.48
C ILE A 597 18.72 36.22 -6.78
N GLY A 598 18.98 36.43 -8.07
CA GLY A 598 19.67 37.63 -8.56
C GLY A 598 18.71 38.82 -8.62
N ILE A 599 19.05 39.87 -7.92
CA ILE A 599 18.34 41.17 -7.96
C ILE A 599 19.03 42.10 -8.95
N THR A 600 18.37 43.18 -9.36
CA THR A 600 18.96 44.22 -10.23
C THR A 600 20.30 44.73 -9.72
N ASN A 601 21.25 45.00 -10.62
CA ASN A 601 22.62 45.51 -10.35
C ASN A 601 23.65 44.50 -9.80
N GLY A 602 23.46 43.19 -10.02
CA GLY A 602 24.45 42.18 -9.62
C GLY A 602 24.40 41.86 -8.11
N GLN A 603 23.34 42.20 -7.45
CA GLN A 603 23.05 41.83 -6.07
C GLN A 603 22.35 40.46 -6.04
N PHE A 604 22.68 39.65 -5.03
CA PHE A 604 22.07 38.37 -4.81
C PHE A 604 21.56 38.26 -3.38
N VAL A 605 20.39 37.66 -3.23
CA VAL A 605 19.81 37.29 -1.93
C VAL A 605 19.65 35.77 -1.85
N ARG A 606 20.01 35.23 -0.71
CA ARG A 606 19.75 33.82 -0.37
C ARG A 606 18.54 33.81 0.54
N LEU A 607 17.47 33.12 0.11
CA LEU A 607 16.24 32.90 0.86
C LEU A 607 16.25 31.53 1.49
N HIS A 608 15.74 31.42 2.72
CA HIS A 608 15.62 30.17 3.46
C HIS A 608 14.46 30.21 4.47
N ASP A 609 14.17 29.12 5.14
CA ASP A 609 13.12 28.99 6.15
C ASP A 609 11.72 29.42 5.66
N PHE A 610 11.31 28.85 4.54
CA PHE A 610 10.06 29.18 3.88
C PHE A 610 8.84 28.66 4.64
N HIS A 611 7.85 29.51 4.84
CA HIS A 611 6.54 29.18 5.37
C HIS A 611 5.45 29.63 4.39
N THR A 612 4.69 28.68 3.82
CA THR A 612 3.73 28.96 2.74
C THR A 612 2.30 28.75 3.21
N VAL A 613 1.43 29.73 2.98
CA VAL A 613 -0.01 29.67 3.29
C VAL A 613 -0.82 29.94 2.02
N TYR A 614 -1.91 29.18 1.83
CA TYR A 614 -2.80 29.29 0.66
C TYR A 614 -4.14 29.87 1.07
N ASP A 615 -4.59 30.94 0.39
CA ASP A 615 -5.96 31.41 0.44
C ASP A 615 -6.72 31.03 -0.85
N LEU A 616 -7.74 30.20 -0.70
CA LEU A 616 -8.60 29.66 -1.75
C LEU A 616 -10.04 30.18 -1.64
N SER A 617 -10.26 31.26 -0.94
CA SER A 617 -11.58 31.80 -0.64
C SER A 617 -12.32 32.34 -1.88
N VAL A 618 -11.59 32.78 -2.90
CA VAL A 618 -12.16 33.30 -4.14
C VAL A 618 -12.13 32.22 -5.23
N GLN A 619 -13.21 32.09 -5.99
CA GLN A 619 -13.36 31.08 -7.00
C GLN A 619 -12.35 31.28 -8.14
N GLY A 620 -11.49 30.27 -8.38
CA GLY A 620 -10.45 30.31 -9.41
C GLY A 620 -9.27 31.22 -9.13
N HIS A 621 -9.23 31.89 -7.99
CA HIS A 621 -8.10 32.71 -7.55
C HIS A 621 -7.40 32.04 -6.37
N VAL A 622 -6.10 31.88 -6.47
CA VAL A 622 -5.25 31.27 -5.44
C VAL A 622 -4.23 32.32 -5.00
N LYS A 623 -4.37 32.82 -3.79
CA LYS A 623 -3.37 33.67 -3.16
C LYS A 623 -2.42 32.81 -2.34
N ILE A 624 -1.11 33.02 -2.53
CA ILE A 624 -0.04 32.23 -1.90
C ILE A 624 0.84 33.22 -1.14
N GLU A 625 0.74 33.17 0.18
CA GLU A 625 1.55 34.00 1.08
C GLU A 625 2.76 33.16 1.53
N VAL A 626 3.96 33.73 1.38
CA VAL A 626 5.23 33.09 1.70
C VAL A 626 6.04 33.96 2.62
N ASP A 627 6.20 33.54 3.86
CA ASP A 627 7.14 34.14 4.81
C ASP A 627 8.49 33.45 4.69
N CYS A 628 9.58 34.16 4.58
CA CYS A 628 10.94 33.62 4.54
C CYS A 628 12.00 34.53 5.14
N GLU A 629 13.15 33.92 5.47
CA GLU A 629 14.33 34.67 5.89
C GLU A 629 15.26 34.91 4.71
N GLY A 630 15.87 36.10 4.65
CA GLY A 630 16.78 36.50 3.58
C GLY A 630 18.16 36.91 4.08
N GLU A 631 19.22 36.41 3.46
CA GLU A 631 20.62 36.79 3.67
C GLU A 631 21.12 37.51 2.41
N LEU A 632 21.50 38.81 2.53
CA LEU A 632 22.10 39.52 1.43
C LEU A 632 23.56 39.07 1.23
N LEU A 633 23.88 38.61 0.03
CA LEU A 633 25.23 38.17 -0.37
C LEU A 633 26.09 39.31 -0.90
N SER A 634 25.56 40.53 -0.99
CA SER A 634 26.20 41.75 -1.47
C SER A 634 25.74 42.97 -0.68
N GLU A 635 26.41 44.13 -0.82
CA GLU A 635 26.17 45.34 0.01
C GLU A 635 24.73 45.83 0.06
N SER A 636 24.35 46.45 1.19
CA SER A 636 23.04 46.75 1.74
C SER A 636 21.96 47.28 0.79
N MET A 637 20.72 46.78 0.97
CA MET A 637 19.48 47.37 0.43
C MET A 637 18.84 48.36 1.42
N ASP A 638 18.09 49.33 0.88
CA ASP A 638 17.54 50.44 1.65
C ASP A 638 16.29 50.09 2.49
N SER A 639 15.57 49.00 2.19
CA SER A 639 14.44 48.52 3.03
C SER A 639 14.03 47.03 2.74
N GLU A 640 13.54 46.34 3.75
CA GLU A 640 12.98 44.99 3.65
C GLU A 640 11.74 44.95 2.75
N ASP A 641 10.84 45.94 2.83
CA ASP A 641 9.64 46.02 2.00
C ASP A 641 9.97 46.11 0.50
N ALA A 642 11.04 46.86 0.12
CA ALA A 642 11.47 46.95 -1.27
C ALA A 642 12.06 45.63 -1.78
N LEU A 643 12.74 44.89 -0.92
CA LEU A 643 13.26 43.53 -1.24
C LEU A 643 12.11 42.54 -1.42
N SER A 644 11.16 42.50 -0.50
CA SER A 644 9.98 41.64 -0.57
C SER A 644 9.20 41.88 -1.86
N GLN A 645 9.00 43.13 -2.26
CA GLN A 645 8.33 43.48 -3.51
C GLN A 645 9.09 42.99 -4.74
N LEU A 646 10.41 43.15 -4.79
CA LEU A 646 11.24 42.70 -5.91
C LEU A 646 11.22 41.18 -6.05
N ILE A 647 11.27 40.45 -4.94
CA ILE A 647 11.20 38.97 -4.92
C ILE A 647 9.81 38.52 -5.32
N THR A 648 8.75 39.16 -4.82
CA THR A 648 7.36 38.88 -5.23
C THR A 648 7.20 39.08 -6.74
N ASP A 649 7.67 40.20 -7.29
CA ASP A 649 7.57 40.48 -8.72
C ASP A 649 8.34 39.45 -9.57
N PHE A 650 9.52 39.00 -9.13
CA PHE A 650 10.31 37.99 -9.77
C PHE A 650 9.56 36.63 -9.78
N VAL A 651 9.14 36.15 -8.62
CA VAL A 651 8.42 34.85 -8.48
C VAL A 651 7.11 34.90 -9.25
N GLN A 652 6.36 35.99 -9.17
CA GLN A 652 5.11 36.16 -9.91
C GLN A 652 5.34 36.12 -11.44
N SER A 653 6.44 36.68 -11.93
CA SER A 653 6.81 36.66 -13.35
C SER A 653 7.07 35.21 -13.81
N GLU A 654 7.88 34.45 -13.05
CA GLU A 654 8.21 33.07 -13.36
C GLU A 654 6.96 32.18 -13.33
N VAL A 655 6.13 32.34 -12.30
CA VAL A 655 4.89 31.57 -12.17
C VAL A 655 3.91 31.88 -13.29
N ASN A 656 3.76 33.16 -13.67
CA ASN A 656 2.89 33.54 -14.79
C ASN A 656 3.42 33.00 -16.12
N HIS A 657 4.72 33.03 -16.34
CA HIS A 657 5.33 32.45 -17.54
C HIS A 657 5.02 30.95 -17.65
N CYS A 658 5.31 30.17 -16.62
CA CYS A 658 5.01 28.74 -16.60
C CYS A 658 3.50 28.45 -16.72
N LEU A 659 2.64 29.21 -16.05
CA LEU A 659 1.19 28.98 -16.06
C LEU A 659 0.58 29.29 -17.44
N LEU A 660 0.95 30.41 -18.06
CA LEU A 660 0.31 30.91 -19.28
C LEU A 660 0.90 30.31 -20.55
N GLU A 661 2.24 30.21 -20.62
CA GLU A 661 2.93 29.75 -21.82
C GLU A 661 3.12 28.22 -21.82
N GLU A 662 3.57 27.65 -20.72
CA GLU A 662 3.84 26.22 -20.60
C GLU A 662 2.65 25.40 -20.08
N LYS A 663 1.58 26.07 -19.66
CA LYS A 663 0.42 25.42 -19.02
C LYS A 663 0.83 24.55 -17.82
N LEU A 664 1.81 25.02 -17.05
CA LEU A 664 2.35 24.35 -15.88
C LEU A 664 2.09 25.18 -14.63
N ASP A 665 1.33 24.65 -13.71
CA ASP A 665 1.07 25.24 -12.40
C ASP A 665 2.15 24.82 -11.40
N LEU A 666 3.09 25.72 -11.12
CA LEU A 666 4.19 25.47 -10.18
C LEU A 666 3.71 25.28 -8.73
N SER A 667 2.55 25.85 -8.38
CA SER A 667 2.02 25.79 -7.01
C SER A 667 1.18 24.55 -6.70
N ASN A 668 0.98 23.64 -7.65
CA ASN A 668 0.12 22.46 -7.50
C ASN A 668 -1.32 22.78 -7.04
N SER A 669 -1.84 23.96 -7.44
CA SER A 669 -3.13 24.49 -6.99
C SER A 669 -4.31 23.61 -7.35
N TYR A 670 -4.21 22.80 -8.42
CA TYR A 670 -5.31 21.92 -8.86
C TYR A 670 -5.84 21.04 -7.72
N LYS A 671 -4.96 20.40 -6.98
CA LYS A 671 -5.33 19.51 -5.89
C LYS A 671 -6.02 20.26 -4.76
N LYS A 672 -5.47 21.42 -4.39
CA LYS A 672 -6.03 22.28 -3.35
C LYS A 672 -7.41 22.84 -3.74
N LEU A 673 -7.53 23.33 -4.97
CA LEU A 673 -8.81 23.80 -5.51
C LEU A 673 -9.85 22.69 -5.59
N ALA A 674 -9.48 21.51 -6.06
CA ALA A 674 -10.37 20.35 -6.12
C ALA A 674 -10.86 19.91 -4.74
N GLY A 675 -10.01 20.05 -3.72
CA GLY A 675 -10.32 19.70 -2.33
C GLY A 675 -11.12 20.75 -1.58
N TYR A 676 -10.71 22.00 -1.69
CA TYR A 676 -11.20 23.08 -0.81
C TYR A 676 -12.12 24.11 -1.50
N ASN A 677 -12.07 24.22 -2.83
CA ASN A 677 -12.96 25.12 -3.60
C ASN A 677 -13.90 24.34 -4.52
N ARG A 678 -14.91 23.74 -3.91
CA ARG A 678 -15.90 22.88 -4.63
C ARG A 678 -16.63 23.61 -5.74
N GLY A 679 -16.91 24.91 -5.56
CA GLY A 679 -17.60 25.73 -6.55
C GLY A 679 -16.81 25.84 -7.87
N TRP A 680 -15.52 26.09 -7.79
CA TRP A 680 -14.63 26.11 -8.97
C TRP A 680 -14.54 24.72 -9.61
N TYR A 681 -14.29 23.69 -8.81
CA TYR A 681 -14.11 22.32 -9.31
C TYR A 681 -15.35 21.82 -10.06
N ASP A 682 -16.54 22.01 -9.51
CA ASP A 682 -17.79 21.60 -10.14
C ASP A 682 -18.09 22.38 -11.42
N ALA A 683 -17.76 23.67 -11.46
CA ALA A 683 -17.88 24.51 -12.66
C ALA A 683 -16.94 24.05 -13.78
N TRP A 684 -15.66 23.85 -13.47
CA TRP A 684 -14.68 23.36 -14.40
C TRP A 684 -15.01 21.95 -14.92
N ASN A 685 -15.34 21.01 -14.03
CA ASN A 685 -15.68 19.63 -14.38
C ASN A 685 -16.98 19.55 -15.23
N SER A 686 -17.93 20.46 -15.01
CA SER A 686 -19.13 20.56 -15.83
C SER A 686 -18.82 21.04 -17.25
N GLN A 687 -17.89 21.97 -17.41
CA GLN A 687 -17.39 22.41 -18.71
C GLN A 687 -16.69 21.27 -19.47
N GLN A 688 -15.86 20.47 -18.79
CA GLN A 688 -15.21 19.30 -19.39
C GLN A 688 -16.21 18.28 -19.98
N LYS A 689 -17.31 18.03 -19.29
CA LYS A 689 -18.37 17.10 -19.74
C LYS A 689 -19.14 17.59 -20.96
N SER A 690 -19.15 18.89 -21.23
CA SER A 690 -19.82 19.49 -22.39
C SER A 690 -18.96 19.54 -23.66
N HIS A 691 -17.66 19.29 -23.56
CA HIS A 691 -16.73 19.30 -24.68
C HIS A 691 -16.37 17.87 -25.12
N THR A 692 -16.12 17.70 -26.42
CA THR A 692 -15.58 16.45 -27.00
C THR A 692 -14.12 16.27 -26.57
N ALA A 693 -13.64 15.03 -26.51
CA ALA A 693 -12.32 14.66 -26.00
C ALA A 693 -11.12 15.49 -26.55
N ASN A 694 -11.27 16.11 -27.71
CA ASN A 694 -10.24 16.93 -28.33
C ASN A 694 -10.29 18.44 -27.98
N ALA A 695 -11.21 18.86 -27.10
CA ALA A 695 -11.43 20.27 -26.75
C ALA A 695 -11.50 20.48 -25.23
N MET A 696 -10.76 19.67 -24.45
CA MET A 696 -10.69 19.85 -23.00
C MET A 696 -10.01 21.19 -22.66
N ILE A 697 -10.63 21.99 -21.80
CA ILE A 697 -10.09 23.24 -21.30
C ILE A 697 -9.08 22.91 -20.19
N PRO A 698 -7.79 23.26 -20.37
CA PRO A 698 -6.81 23.14 -19.28
C PRO A 698 -7.28 23.94 -18.06
N TYR A 699 -7.12 23.38 -16.86
CA TYR A 699 -7.56 24.10 -15.65
C TYR A 699 -6.72 25.36 -15.43
N GLU A 700 -5.49 25.37 -15.91
CA GLU A 700 -4.55 26.50 -15.88
C GLU A 700 -5.12 27.75 -16.53
N ASP A 701 -6.01 27.58 -17.52
CA ASP A 701 -6.71 28.71 -18.17
C ASP A 701 -7.87 29.27 -17.32
N THR A 702 -8.20 28.60 -16.22
CA THR A 702 -9.36 28.94 -15.36
C THR A 702 -8.95 29.46 -13.99
N ILE A 703 -7.65 29.56 -13.73
CA ILE A 703 -7.11 30.00 -12.45
C ILE A 703 -6.21 31.23 -12.62
N THR A 704 -6.08 31.97 -11.53
CA THR A 704 -5.08 33.04 -11.38
C THR A 704 -4.30 32.77 -10.10
N LEU A 705 -2.97 32.87 -10.19
CA LEU A 705 -2.07 32.70 -9.05
C LEU A 705 -1.53 34.08 -8.65
N GLU A 706 -1.60 34.39 -7.38
CA GLU A 706 -1.06 35.62 -6.81
C GLU A 706 -0.12 35.27 -5.66
N TYR A 707 1.15 35.62 -5.79
CA TYR A 707 2.15 35.47 -4.74
C TYR A 707 2.33 36.74 -3.96
N ASP A 708 2.51 36.62 -2.65
CA ASP A 708 2.82 37.69 -1.70
C ASP A 708 3.94 37.18 -0.80
N ILE A 709 5.16 37.71 -0.99
CA ILE A 709 6.35 37.14 -0.33
C ILE A 709 6.88 38.19 0.65
N ASP A 710 6.90 37.86 1.93
CA ASP A 710 7.48 38.70 2.99
C ASP A 710 8.85 38.15 3.39
N VAL A 711 9.87 38.98 3.28
CA VAL A 711 11.26 38.64 3.54
C VAL A 711 11.76 39.37 4.76
N THR A 712 12.10 38.65 5.81
CA THR A 712 12.79 39.18 6.97
C THR A 712 14.30 39.08 6.79
N LEU A 713 15.03 40.17 6.79
CA LEU A 713 16.48 40.13 6.65
C LEU A 713 17.15 39.66 7.94
N THR A 714 17.97 38.63 7.79
CA THR A 714 18.84 38.14 8.88
C THR A 714 20.19 38.86 8.81
N ALA A 715 20.67 39.35 9.96
CA ALA A 715 22.01 39.94 10.04
C ALA A 715 23.06 38.85 9.80
N SER A 716 23.89 39.03 8.76
CA SER A 716 25.01 38.15 8.41
C SER A 716 26.08 38.04 9.51
#